data_50420618031333bef60c025f6ff938c8
#
_entry.id   50420618031333bef60c025f6ff938c8
#
_cell.length_a   1.000
_cell.length_b   1.000
_cell.length_c   1.000
_cell.angle_alpha   90.00
_cell.angle_beta   90.00
_cell.angle_gamma   90.00
#
_symmetry.space_group_name_H-M   'P 1'
#
loop_
_entity.id
_entity.type
_entity.pdbx_description
1 polymer ?
#
loop_
_entity_poly.entity_id
_entity_poly.type
_entity_poly.pdbx_seq_one_letter_code
_entity_poly.pdbx_strand_id
1 'polypeptide(L)'
;MSWRQEQLPELVRAIAARPRHEALRGYVTELLRLGFEAPCSEIEHEVYLLDRSGRIDTMWGAVVIELKNDLRREIGDVLARLPAYMADASARSRSPRPVIGLATDGATFIAYALNAGSLQETARYETDPERPDELMAWLEPLLSDRPELLPERRAIAQAFGRASVTFGQARLTLESLWTTLGNDPEVRLKRELWDGLLSEAYGESVGEDALFLQHTYLTIIVKAIAARVLDLPVSDPAALLSGRAFAEEGILGAVEADFFDWPLKLTAGEDLVRQIAAQVERFRLRDVETDVLKILYESLVDPDQRHDLGEYYTPDWLAARVVRAAIDAPLRQRVLDPACGSGTFLFHAVRRLIAEGRAEGWSPQRILAACEHNVRGLDVHPVAVTLARVTWLLALGDLVTHRADRLTVPVFLGDAMQWNLRRYVGGADVVVDVPGDRPLQIPQGFAEDQAVFESGLDMLHQGLEDDATPESVGRALRTIEGASAADADVLAATYEHLQALYRAGRDGIWIFIFRNLVRPVWLSRTEQRADVLVGNPPWIAYRHLSAAMKDRLRQALGSYDLWVGGNLATQQDICALFWARAADRYLAPEGRLAFVLPYAVLNAPVFAGLRSGRMGSVTVAPTGAWALERAWPIFGAQSGSSTTSTCVLFGRRDSTAVHPAEIDRWQGQLSRRDANDGEAAHALRHSRIAWPRVRTLVGLSPYRARFRQGAAIVPRRFFVVEPDTTSRLGARRDAPRMRGRTGPLDKRPWNTVEPPRGPVEAAFLRQLILGESIAPYRLLDTVTAVIPMAGSALLDSKMAAEAGHRHLAGWLRDVEAKWAEHSNKDLAGRPRMTLIEQIDHMRKLSCQSGSPAVRVLYTKAGTRLSAARVASADGVVDHKAYWAAARSSDEAGYLIAVINSAAVLAKIVDLQPHGQRDKRDFDNLVWTLPIPEYDDTDPLHRDLAAAASRAEEIARLVDLSEARHFTAKRRAIRDALVAAGVAQEIEAMVDALLPP
;
A
#
# COMPACT_ATOMS: atom_id res chain seq x y z
N MET A 1 35.29 6.43 25.20
CA MET A 1 34.75 5.97 23.90
C MET A 1 34.44 4.50 24.03
N SER A 2 33.28 4.06 23.57
CA SER A 2 32.90 2.65 23.69
C SER A 2 33.67 1.79 22.68
N TRP A 3 33.97 0.53 23.02
CA TRP A 3 34.62 -0.44 22.13
C TRP A 3 33.91 -0.50 20.74
N ARG A 4 32.61 -0.24 20.65
CA ARG A 4 31.84 -0.16 19.40
C ARG A 4 32.35 0.91 18.43
N GLN A 5 32.95 1.99 18.90
CA GLN A 5 33.49 3.04 18.03
C GLN A 5 34.92 2.76 17.56
N GLU A 6 35.73 2.08 18.36
CA GLU A 6 37.16 1.90 18.09
C GLU A 6 37.48 0.50 17.56
N GLN A 7 36.95 -0.55 18.17
CA GLN A 7 37.35 -1.94 17.87
C GLN A 7 36.38 -2.68 16.94
N LEU A 8 35.06 -2.42 17.03
CA LEU A 8 34.06 -3.13 16.24
C LEU A 8 34.26 -2.97 14.71
N PRO A 9 34.57 -1.77 14.15
CA PRO A 9 34.79 -1.66 12.71
C PRO A 9 36.00 -2.45 12.20
N GLU A 10 37.08 -2.53 13.00
CA GLU A 10 38.26 -3.33 12.65
C GLU A 10 37.97 -4.82 12.73
N LEU A 11 37.27 -5.26 13.77
CA LEU A 11 36.88 -6.65 13.98
C LEU A 11 35.94 -7.13 12.84
N VAL A 12 34.95 -6.36 12.47
CA VAL A 12 34.02 -6.71 11.39
C VAL A 12 34.71 -6.72 10.03
N ARG A 13 35.65 -5.80 9.77
CA ARG A 13 36.50 -5.87 8.57
C ARG A 13 37.34 -7.15 8.52
N ALA A 14 37.93 -7.52 9.64
CA ALA A 14 38.75 -8.75 9.74
C ALA A 14 37.89 -10.00 9.52
N ILE A 15 36.67 -10.03 10.08
CA ILE A 15 35.72 -11.13 9.88
C ILE A 15 35.27 -11.20 8.41
N ALA A 16 34.87 -10.10 7.79
CA ALA A 16 34.39 -10.05 6.42
C ALA A 16 35.42 -10.45 5.37
N ALA A 17 36.70 -10.34 5.70
CA ALA A 17 37.80 -10.73 4.82
C ALA A 17 37.96 -12.24 4.61
N ARG A 18 37.10 -13.08 5.16
CA ARG A 18 37.19 -14.56 5.14
C ARG A 18 38.55 -15.08 5.65
N PRO A 19 38.88 -14.83 6.90
CA PRO A 19 40.13 -15.32 7.48
C PRO A 19 40.13 -16.84 7.55
N ARG A 20 41.30 -17.45 7.74
CA ARG A 20 41.41 -18.91 7.96
C ARG A 20 40.61 -19.30 9.20
N HIS A 21 40.13 -20.53 9.23
CA HIS A 21 39.25 -21.11 10.26
C HIS A 21 39.62 -20.73 11.71
N GLU A 22 40.89 -20.90 12.11
CA GLU A 22 41.36 -20.59 13.46
C GLU A 22 41.31 -19.06 13.76
N ALA A 23 41.65 -18.24 12.78
CA ALA A 23 41.56 -16.79 12.94
C ALA A 23 40.09 -16.31 12.99
N LEU A 24 39.21 -16.91 12.16
CA LEU A 24 37.78 -16.66 12.19
C LEU A 24 37.19 -17.01 13.56
N ARG A 25 37.59 -18.18 14.13
CA ARG A 25 37.17 -18.58 15.47
C ARG A 25 37.57 -17.53 16.51
N GLY A 26 38.80 -17.07 16.47
CA GLY A 26 39.29 -16.03 17.37
C GLY A 26 38.46 -14.71 17.25
N TYR A 27 38.21 -14.27 16.03
CA TYR A 27 37.42 -13.04 15.80
C TYR A 27 35.97 -13.19 16.21
N VAL A 28 35.33 -14.32 15.92
CA VAL A 28 33.96 -14.61 16.35
C VAL A 28 33.89 -14.68 17.87
N THR A 29 34.85 -15.33 18.53
CA THR A 29 34.92 -15.37 20.01
C THR A 29 35.05 -13.96 20.59
N GLU A 30 35.91 -13.12 19.99
CA GLU A 30 36.09 -11.75 20.44
C GLU A 30 34.83 -10.91 20.23
N LEU A 31 34.09 -11.12 19.10
CA LEU A 31 32.81 -10.52 18.84
C LEU A 31 31.75 -10.91 19.89
N LEU A 32 31.70 -12.19 20.25
CA LEU A 32 30.83 -12.70 21.32
C LEU A 32 31.17 -12.07 22.67
N ARG A 33 32.47 -12.03 23.00
CA ARG A 33 32.95 -11.49 24.27
C ARG A 33 32.69 -9.99 24.44
N LEU A 34 33.01 -9.21 23.42
CA LEU A 34 32.90 -7.75 23.48
C LEU A 34 31.48 -7.27 23.14
N GLY A 35 30.82 -7.89 22.16
CA GLY A 35 29.53 -7.51 21.64
C GLY A 35 28.37 -7.95 22.52
N PHE A 36 28.47 -9.13 23.10
CA PHE A 36 27.41 -9.75 23.88
C PHE A 36 27.80 -9.99 25.34
N GLU A 37 29.00 -9.51 25.76
CA GLU A 37 29.53 -9.71 27.11
C GLU A 37 29.54 -11.18 27.53
N ALA A 38 29.70 -12.07 26.55
CA ALA A 38 29.74 -13.51 26.81
C ALA A 38 30.94 -13.85 27.69
N PRO A 39 30.76 -14.47 28.87
CA PRO A 39 31.87 -14.94 29.69
C PRO A 39 32.68 -16.00 28.90
N CYS A 40 34.01 -15.92 28.93
CA CYS A 40 34.85 -16.91 28.26
C CYS A 40 34.59 -18.34 28.73
N SER A 41 34.08 -18.51 29.95
CA SER A 41 33.71 -19.79 30.54
C SER A 41 32.41 -20.40 29.95
N GLU A 42 31.61 -19.60 29.27
CA GLU A 42 30.36 -20.04 28.65
C GLU A 42 30.48 -20.27 27.15
N ILE A 43 31.57 -19.80 26.52
CA ILE A 43 31.87 -20.08 25.11
C ILE A 43 32.65 -21.39 25.04
N GLU A 44 32.00 -22.42 24.56
CA GLU A 44 32.59 -23.74 24.44
C GLU A 44 33.13 -23.95 23.02
N HIS A 45 34.36 -24.40 22.87
CA HIS A 45 34.98 -24.71 21.60
C HIS A 45 35.30 -26.22 21.49
N GLU A 46 35.27 -26.74 20.29
CA GLU A 46 35.61 -28.12 20.01
C GLU A 46 34.81 -29.14 20.85
N VAL A 47 33.50 -28.86 21.04
CA VAL A 47 32.61 -29.68 21.87
C VAL A 47 32.34 -31.02 21.22
N TYR A 48 32.72 -32.11 21.90
CA TYR A 48 32.45 -33.45 21.41
C TYR A 48 30.95 -33.78 21.49
N LEU A 49 30.41 -34.40 20.44
CA LEU A 49 29.05 -34.96 20.48
C LEU A 49 28.94 -36.03 21.56
N LEU A 50 27.73 -36.27 22.04
CA LEU A 50 27.46 -37.29 23.08
C LEU A 50 27.91 -38.69 22.63
N ASP A 51 27.77 -39.01 21.33
CA ASP A 51 28.20 -40.25 20.69
C ASP A 51 29.68 -40.23 20.27
N ARG A 52 30.40 -39.12 20.47
CA ARG A 52 31.77 -38.86 20.04
C ARG A 52 32.05 -39.00 18.53
N SER A 53 31.01 -38.94 17.70
CA SER A 53 31.10 -39.04 16.23
C SER A 53 31.59 -37.77 15.56
N GLY A 54 31.62 -36.64 16.27
CA GLY A 54 32.02 -35.34 15.75
C GLY A 54 32.31 -34.31 16.84
N ARG A 55 32.68 -33.09 16.42
CA ARG A 55 32.93 -31.95 17.28
C ARG A 55 32.26 -30.72 16.73
N ILE A 56 31.60 -29.92 17.61
CA ILE A 56 31.03 -28.62 17.32
C ILE A 56 32.15 -27.58 17.38
N ASP A 57 32.31 -26.74 16.39
CA ASP A 57 33.38 -25.73 16.32
C ASP A 57 33.28 -24.72 17.48
N THR A 58 32.09 -24.16 17.70
CA THR A 58 31.87 -23.23 18.81
C THR A 58 30.40 -23.34 19.25
N MET A 59 30.14 -23.33 20.54
CA MET A 59 28.80 -23.30 21.12
C MET A 59 28.70 -22.22 22.19
N TRP A 60 27.63 -21.50 22.21
CA TRP A 60 27.29 -20.56 23.27
C TRP A 60 25.78 -20.55 23.52
N GLY A 61 25.39 -20.93 24.72
CA GLY A 61 23.99 -21.08 25.12
C GLY A 61 23.23 -22.05 24.21
N ALA A 62 22.16 -21.61 23.59
CA ALA A 62 21.39 -22.41 22.63
C ALA A 62 21.83 -22.22 21.15
N VAL A 63 23.01 -21.67 20.90
CA VAL A 63 23.53 -21.46 19.55
C VAL A 63 24.73 -22.31 19.25
N VAL A 64 24.62 -23.11 18.19
CA VAL A 64 25.72 -23.91 17.63
C VAL A 64 26.32 -23.15 16.46
N ILE A 65 27.60 -22.82 16.50
CA ILE A 65 28.28 -22.04 15.46
C ILE A 65 29.24 -22.95 14.71
N GLU A 66 29.00 -23.13 13.42
CA GLU A 66 29.83 -23.87 12.49
C GLU A 66 30.64 -22.89 11.63
N LEU A 67 31.94 -22.99 11.70
CA LEU A 67 32.89 -22.12 11.01
C LEU A 67 33.39 -22.77 9.71
N LYS A 68 33.46 -22.01 8.63
CA LYS A 68 33.98 -22.46 7.35
C LYS A 68 34.95 -21.44 6.76
N ASN A 69 35.84 -21.88 5.86
CA ASN A 69 36.71 -20.94 5.15
C ASN A 69 36.00 -20.23 3.99
N ASP A 70 35.09 -20.90 3.30
CA ASP A 70 34.25 -20.34 2.23
C ASP A 70 32.91 -21.09 2.15
N LEU A 71 31.86 -20.52 2.66
CA LEU A 71 30.50 -21.12 2.68
C LEU A 71 30.00 -21.47 1.28
N ARG A 72 30.38 -20.71 0.25
CA ARG A 72 29.94 -21.00 -1.14
C ARG A 72 30.43 -22.36 -1.63
N ARG A 73 31.52 -22.86 -1.09
CA ARG A 73 32.12 -24.16 -1.44
C ARG A 73 31.80 -25.24 -0.44
N GLU A 74 31.67 -24.88 0.83
CA GLU A 74 31.60 -25.83 1.96
C GLU A 74 30.16 -25.94 2.54
N ILE A 75 29.18 -25.37 1.88
CA ILE A 75 27.77 -25.41 2.34
C ILE A 75 27.23 -26.84 2.47
N GLY A 76 27.67 -27.76 1.60
CA GLY A 76 27.31 -29.18 1.67
C GLY A 76 27.75 -29.86 2.97
N ASP A 77 28.93 -29.48 3.50
CA ASP A 77 29.43 -29.98 4.78
C ASP A 77 28.60 -29.45 5.95
N VAL A 78 28.17 -28.17 5.88
CA VAL A 78 27.30 -27.58 6.89
C VAL A 78 25.97 -28.34 6.94
N LEU A 79 25.34 -28.55 5.79
CA LEU A 79 24.05 -29.25 5.70
C LEU A 79 24.15 -30.72 6.16
N ALA A 80 25.31 -31.35 6.02
CA ALA A 80 25.51 -32.72 6.44
C ALA A 80 25.77 -32.86 7.96
N ARG A 81 26.46 -31.92 8.59
CA ARG A 81 26.92 -32.05 9.98
C ARG A 81 26.10 -31.28 11.00
N LEU A 82 25.65 -30.07 10.65
CA LEU A 82 24.95 -29.16 11.56
C LEU A 82 23.67 -29.77 12.18
N PRO A 83 22.86 -30.59 11.46
CA PRO A 83 21.70 -31.24 12.08
C PRO A 83 22.04 -32.11 13.30
N ALA A 84 23.12 -32.91 13.22
CA ALA A 84 23.55 -33.73 14.33
C ALA A 84 24.05 -32.87 15.51
N TYR A 85 24.77 -31.80 15.20
CA TYR A 85 25.25 -30.84 16.20
C TYR A 85 24.14 -30.15 16.94
N MET A 86 23.11 -29.71 16.23
CA MET A 86 21.93 -29.07 16.80
C MET A 86 21.09 -30.04 17.64
N ALA A 87 20.93 -31.28 17.20
CA ALA A 87 20.23 -32.32 17.94
C ALA A 87 20.94 -32.64 19.27
N ASP A 88 22.27 -32.78 19.26
CA ASP A 88 23.09 -33.00 20.45
C ASP A 88 23.03 -31.82 21.41
N ALA A 89 23.14 -30.59 20.89
CA ALA A 89 23.01 -29.39 21.69
C ALA A 89 21.60 -29.25 22.31
N SER A 90 20.57 -29.63 21.58
CA SER A 90 19.17 -29.65 22.08
C SER A 90 19.01 -30.67 23.22
N ALA A 91 19.60 -31.81 23.11
CA ALA A 91 19.57 -32.83 24.19
C ALA A 91 20.31 -32.37 25.45
N ARG A 92 21.31 -31.52 25.36
CA ARG A 92 22.05 -30.92 26.49
C ARG A 92 21.38 -29.68 27.07
N SER A 93 20.69 -28.94 26.24
CA SER A 93 20.12 -27.65 26.62
C SER A 93 19.01 -27.81 27.67
N ARG A 94 19.06 -26.99 28.73
CA ARG A 94 17.97 -26.79 29.69
C ARG A 94 17.18 -25.50 29.34
N SER A 95 17.56 -24.81 28.26
CA SER A 95 16.87 -23.59 27.82
C SER A 95 15.53 -23.92 27.19
N PRO A 96 14.49 -23.14 27.43
CA PRO A 96 13.22 -23.26 26.71
C PRO A 96 13.32 -22.82 25.24
N ARG A 97 14.46 -22.26 24.85
CA ARG A 97 14.72 -21.81 23.47
C ARG A 97 15.09 -22.97 22.57
N PRO A 98 14.61 -22.98 21.31
CA PRO A 98 15.09 -23.92 20.32
C PRO A 98 16.58 -23.66 20.02
N VAL A 99 17.33 -24.73 19.79
CA VAL A 99 18.72 -24.62 19.37
C VAL A 99 18.77 -24.04 17.94
N ILE A 100 19.62 -23.04 17.76
CA ILE A 100 19.86 -22.37 16.50
C ILE A 100 21.22 -22.82 15.97
N GLY A 101 21.28 -23.23 14.70
CA GLY A 101 22.53 -23.45 13.97
C GLY A 101 22.96 -22.16 13.28
N LEU A 102 24.19 -21.72 13.47
CA LEU A 102 24.76 -20.55 12.80
C LEU A 102 26.00 -21.00 12.01
N ALA A 103 25.96 -20.92 10.70
CA ALA A 103 27.13 -21.17 9.86
C ALA A 103 27.71 -19.85 9.34
N THR A 104 29.05 -19.72 9.38
CA THR A 104 29.68 -18.50 8.85
C THR A 104 31.08 -18.76 8.29
N ASP A 105 31.41 -18.00 7.24
CA ASP A 105 32.79 -17.81 6.74
C ASP A 105 33.29 -16.40 7.02
N GLY A 106 32.55 -15.66 7.86
CA GLY A 106 32.82 -14.28 8.22
C GLY A 106 32.24 -13.26 7.25
N ALA A 107 32.26 -13.54 5.94
CA ALA A 107 31.58 -12.64 4.97
C ALA A 107 30.08 -12.91 4.84
N THR A 108 29.66 -14.13 5.16
CA THR A 108 28.27 -14.57 5.15
C THR A 108 27.92 -15.25 6.47
N PHE A 109 26.81 -14.91 7.06
CA PHE A 109 26.22 -15.59 8.21
C PHE A 109 24.89 -16.20 7.81
N ILE A 110 24.66 -17.48 8.12
CA ILE A 110 23.43 -18.20 7.80
C ILE A 110 22.91 -18.86 9.08
N ALA A 111 21.69 -18.53 9.46
CA ALA A 111 21.01 -19.15 10.58
C ALA A 111 20.12 -20.30 10.10
N TYR A 112 20.08 -21.38 10.86
CA TYR A 112 19.34 -22.58 10.58
C TYR A 112 18.47 -23.00 11.76
N ALA A 113 17.30 -23.57 11.45
CA ALA A 113 16.45 -24.30 12.37
C ALA A 113 16.40 -25.78 11.99
N LEU A 114 16.22 -26.64 12.99
CA LEU A 114 16.01 -28.07 12.79
C LEU A 114 14.50 -28.36 12.87
N ASN A 115 13.90 -28.73 11.76
CA ASN A 115 12.49 -29.06 11.69
C ASN A 115 12.30 -30.53 11.27
N ALA A 116 11.71 -31.36 12.16
CA ALA A 116 11.49 -32.79 11.93
C ALA A 116 12.79 -33.53 11.46
N GLY A 117 13.95 -33.14 12.00
CA GLY A 117 15.24 -33.72 11.66
C GLY A 117 15.87 -33.15 10.36
N SER A 118 15.21 -32.24 9.67
CA SER A 118 15.72 -31.56 8.47
C SER A 118 16.22 -30.16 8.81
N LEU A 119 17.40 -29.80 8.30
CA LEU A 119 17.96 -28.46 8.46
C LEU A 119 17.34 -27.51 7.47
N GLN A 120 16.86 -26.37 7.96
CA GLN A 120 16.23 -25.33 7.14
C GLN A 120 16.88 -23.98 7.39
N GLU A 121 17.24 -23.27 6.32
CA GLU A 121 17.74 -21.89 6.40
C GLU A 121 16.62 -20.96 6.82
N THR A 122 16.82 -20.21 7.92
CA THR A 122 15.84 -19.30 8.48
C THR A 122 16.17 -17.84 8.21
N ALA A 123 17.47 -17.50 8.17
CA ALA A 123 17.94 -16.15 7.87
C ALA A 123 19.35 -16.17 7.30
N ARG A 124 19.68 -15.15 6.52
CA ARG A 124 21.01 -14.93 5.93
C ARG A 124 21.39 -13.46 6.01
N TYR A 125 22.65 -13.22 6.30
CA TYR A 125 23.23 -11.87 6.35
C TYR A 125 24.59 -11.86 5.62
N GLU A 126 24.78 -10.90 4.72
CA GLU A 126 26.06 -10.61 4.08
C GLU A 126 26.74 -9.48 4.84
N THR A 127 27.96 -9.72 5.31
CA THR A 127 28.69 -8.75 6.16
C THR A 127 29.13 -7.55 5.35
N ASP A 128 28.63 -6.36 5.70
CA ASP A 128 29.10 -5.10 5.16
C ASP A 128 30.13 -4.48 6.13
N PRO A 129 31.43 -4.42 5.77
CA PRO A 129 32.48 -3.84 6.62
C PRO A 129 32.28 -2.34 6.94
N GLU A 130 31.54 -1.62 6.09
CA GLU A 130 31.26 -0.20 6.29
C GLU A 130 30.08 0.03 7.26
N ARG A 131 29.36 -1.05 7.60
CA ARG A 131 28.21 -1.02 8.50
C ARG A 131 28.30 -2.05 9.63
N PRO A 132 29.34 -1.96 10.47
CA PRO A 132 29.59 -2.97 11.50
C PRO A 132 28.45 -3.14 12.51
N ASP A 133 27.72 -2.06 12.81
CA ASP A 133 26.56 -2.12 13.69
C ASP A 133 25.40 -2.96 13.13
N GLU A 134 25.34 -3.16 11.80
CA GLU A 134 24.29 -3.99 11.21
C GLU A 134 24.51 -5.48 11.46
N LEU A 135 25.77 -5.94 11.44
CA LEU A 135 26.11 -7.30 11.84
C LEU A 135 25.76 -7.55 13.30
N MET A 136 26.14 -6.62 14.20
CA MET A 136 25.80 -6.74 15.63
C MET A 136 24.31 -6.84 15.86
N ALA A 137 23.56 -5.98 15.20
CA ALA A 137 22.12 -5.93 15.31
C ALA A 137 21.45 -7.20 14.73
N TRP A 138 22.02 -7.81 13.70
CA TRP A 138 21.54 -9.10 13.16
C TRP A 138 21.84 -10.28 14.10
N LEU A 139 23.00 -10.28 14.74
CA LEU A 139 23.41 -11.33 15.69
C LEU A 139 22.72 -11.21 17.05
N GLU A 140 22.36 -10.00 17.47
CA GLU A 140 21.81 -9.73 18.82
C GLU A 140 20.57 -10.58 19.16
N PRO A 141 19.56 -10.72 18.29
CA PRO A 141 18.40 -11.57 18.54
C PRO A 141 18.74 -13.05 18.69
N LEU A 142 19.83 -13.49 18.06
CA LEU A 142 20.28 -14.87 18.06
C LEU A 142 21.06 -15.22 19.33
N LEU A 143 21.90 -14.30 19.77
CA LEU A 143 22.98 -14.56 20.73
C LEU A 143 22.73 -13.95 22.12
N SER A 144 21.94 -12.88 22.25
CA SER A 144 21.79 -12.16 23.50
C SER A 144 20.70 -12.74 24.41
N ASP A 145 21.03 -12.96 25.66
CA ASP A 145 20.09 -13.35 26.75
C ASP A 145 19.61 -12.16 27.59
N ARG A 146 19.95 -10.92 27.21
CA ARG A 146 19.65 -9.72 28.00
C ARG A 146 18.17 -9.39 27.96
N PRO A 147 17.50 -9.19 29.10
CA PRO A 147 16.07 -8.92 29.19
C PRO A 147 15.71 -7.44 29.08
N GLU A 148 16.52 -6.55 28.47
CA GLU A 148 16.33 -5.10 28.53
C GLU A 148 16.59 -4.37 27.21
N LEU A 149 16.03 -4.87 26.11
CA LEU A 149 16.11 -4.18 24.83
C LEU A 149 15.16 -2.98 24.80
N LEU A 150 15.66 -1.83 24.34
CA LEU A 150 14.80 -0.71 24.01
C LEU A 150 13.96 -1.03 22.77
N PRO A 151 12.67 -0.71 22.79
CA PRO A 151 11.76 -0.99 21.66
C PRO A 151 11.95 0.01 20.52
N GLU A 152 13.20 0.13 20.06
CA GLU A 152 13.52 0.96 18.91
C GLU A 152 13.08 0.28 17.61
N ARG A 153 12.78 1.09 16.59
CA ARG A 153 12.37 0.63 15.26
C ARG A 153 13.25 -0.49 14.71
N ARG A 154 14.56 -0.28 14.79
CA ARG A 154 15.55 -1.22 14.26
C ARG A 154 15.54 -2.54 15.05
N ALA A 155 15.52 -2.48 16.36
CA ALA A 155 15.51 -3.65 17.23
C ALA A 155 14.27 -4.52 17.01
N ILE A 156 13.08 -3.92 16.90
CA ILE A 156 11.81 -4.61 16.63
C ILE A 156 11.84 -5.27 15.23
N ALA A 157 12.24 -4.53 14.19
CA ALA A 157 12.31 -5.09 12.84
C ALA A 157 13.33 -6.24 12.72
N GLN A 158 14.42 -6.18 13.46
CA GLN A 158 15.45 -7.22 13.49
C GLN A 158 15.02 -8.45 14.29
N ALA A 159 14.29 -8.27 15.40
CA ALA A 159 13.80 -9.38 16.21
C ALA A 159 12.66 -10.15 15.53
N PHE A 160 11.77 -9.45 14.84
CA PHE A 160 10.50 -10.02 14.36
C PHE A 160 10.23 -9.84 12.86
N GLY A 161 10.96 -8.99 12.13
CA GLY A 161 10.75 -8.72 10.70
C GLY A 161 11.14 -9.91 9.81
N ARG A 162 10.86 -9.82 8.50
CA ARG A 162 11.10 -10.90 7.50
C ARG A 162 12.53 -11.46 7.48
N ALA A 163 13.52 -10.64 7.80
CA ALA A 163 14.92 -11.07 7.83
C ALA A 163 15.33 -11.66 9.18
N SER A 164 14.41 -11.75 10.15
CA SER A 164 14.71 -12.31 11.48
C SER A 164 14.64 -13.83 11.49
N VAL A 165 15.41 -14.42 12.38
CA VAL A 165 15.34 -15.87 12.65
C VAL A 165 13.99 -16.27 13.23
N THR A 166 13.43 -15.43 14.10
CA THR A 166 12.11 -15.67 14.69
C THR A 166 11.03 -15.81 13.61
N PHE A 167 11.03 -14.92 12.61
CA PHE A 167 10.10 -15.03 11.48
C PHE A 167 10.36 -16.29 10.66
N GLY A 168 11.63 -16.60 10.36
CA GLY A 168 12.00 -17.79 9.58
C GLY A 168 11.50 -19.07 10.23
N GLN A 169 11.73 -19.23 11.54
CA GLN A 169 11.26 -20.39 12.32
C GLN A 169 9.74 -20.45 12.40
N ALA A 170 9.09 -19.32 12.73
CA ALA A 170 7.64 -19.25 12.83
C ALA A 170 6.96 -19.58 11.51
N ARG A 171 7.47 -19.06 10.40
CA ARG A 171 6.96 -19.35 9.05
C ARG A 171 6.97 -20.85 8.75
N LEU A 172 8.09 -21.51 9.00
CA LEU A 172 8.21 -22.95 8.77
C LEU A 172 7.25 -23.78 9.65
N THR A 173 7.11 -23.40 10.91
CA THR A 173 6.17 -24.05 11.82
C THR A 173 4.72 -23.84 11.36
N LEU A 174 4.34 -22.60 11.01
CA LEU A 174 2.98 -22.28 10.54
C LEU A 174 2.66 -22.97 9.21
N GLU A 175 3.62 -23.05 8.25
CA GLU A 175 3.45 -23.77 7.00
C GLU A 175 3.22 -25.29 7.25
N SER A 176 3.95 -25.88 8.19
CA SER A 176 3.77 -27.29 8.60
C SER A 176 2.41 -27.52 9.26
N LEU A 177 2.01 -26.64 10.18
CA LEU A 177 0.69 -26.71 10.83
C LEU A 177 -0.45 -26.53 9.80
N TRP A 178 -0.29 -25.60 8.86
CA TRP A 178 -1.26 -25.35 7.79
C TRP A 178 -1.45 -26.57 6.90
N THR A 179 -0.38 -27.29 6.57
CA THR A 179 -0.46 -28.54 5.79
C THR A 179 -1.33 -29.58 6.49
N THR A 180 -1.37 -29.58 7.83
CA THR A 180 -2.15 -30.53 8.63
C THR A 180 -3.56 -30.04 8.89
N LEU A 181 -3.73 -28.75 9.22
CA LEU A 181 -4.97 -28.17 9.73
C LEU A 181 -5.77 -27.37 8.68
N GLY A 182 -5.20 -27.05 7.52
CA GLY A 182 -5.85 -26.17 6.54
C GLY A 182 -7.20 -26.70 5.98
N ASN A 183 -7.46 -28.01 6.11
CA ASN A 183 -8.74 -28.63 5.76
C ASN A 183 -9.65 -28.86 6.99
N ASP A 184 -9.24 -28.53 8.20
CA ASP A 184 -10.11 -28.57 9.38
C ASP A 184 -11.27 -27.58 9.18
N PRO A 185 -12.54 -27.99 9.43
CA PRO A 185 -13.71 -27.16 9.13
C PRO A 185 -13.71 -25.79 9.82
N GLU A 186 -13.25 -25.74 11.08
CA GLU A 186 -13.17 -24.50 11.85
C GLU A 186 -12.05 -23.58 11.34
N VAL A 187 -10.86 -24.14 11.08
CA VAL A 187 -9.71 -23.39 10.56
C VAL A 187 -10.03 -22.81 9.18
N ARG A 188 -10.67 -23.61 8.34
CA ARG A 188 -11.13 -23.18 7.04
C ARG A 188 -12.16 -22.06 7.11
N LEU A 189 -13.14 -22.16 8.04
CA LEU A 189 -14.13 -21.12 8.25
C LEU A 189 -13.44 -19.80 8.69
N LYS A 190 -12.52 -19.85 9.66
CA LYS A 190 -11.75 -18.68 10.09
C LYS A 190 -11.00 -18.02 8.93
N ARG A 191 -10.40 -18.85 8.06
CA ARG A 191 -9.70 -18.39 6.85
C ARG A 191 -10.66 -17.72 5.83
N GLU A 192 -11.81 -18.33 5.56
CA GLU A 192 -12.82 -17.82 4.63
C GLU A 192 -13.44 -16.50 5.14
N LEU A 193 -13.73 -16.40 6.42
CA LEU A 193 -14.26 -15.17 7.03
C LEU A 193 -13.23 -14.03 7.06
N TRP A 194 -11.99 -14.34 7.34
CA TRP A 194 -10.90 -13.36 7.24
C TRP A 194 -10.76 -12.83 5.79
N ASP A 195 -10.77 -13.69 4.78
CA ASP A 195 -10.74 -13.29 3.37
C ASP A 195 -12.00 -12.49 2.98
N GLY A 196 -13.17 -12.85 3.51
CA GLY A 196 -14.42 -12.12 3.32
C GLY A 196 -14.34 -10.67 3.80
N LEU A 197 -13.81 -10.45 5.01
CA LEU A 197 -13.60 -9.10 5.55
C LEU A 197 -12.61 -8.29 4.73
N LEU A 198 -11.51 -8.89 4.29
CA LEU A 198 -10.55 -8.23 3.41
C LEU A 198 -11.17 -7.92 2.05
N SER A 199 -11.94 -8.84 1.48
CA SER A 199 -12.62 -8.65 0.21
C SER A 199 -13.65 -7.52 0.27
N GLU A 200 -14.33 -7.34 1.40
CA GLU A 200 -15.25 -6.21 1.62
C GLU A 200 -14.49 -4.89 1.71
N ALA A 201 -13.32 -4.88 2.36
CA ALA A 201 -12.48 -3.70 2.47
C ALA A 201 -11.83 -3.29 1.14
N TYR A 202 -11.31 -4.24 0.39
CA TYR A 202 -10.47 -3.99 -0.80
C TYR A 202 -11.17 -4.26 -2.12
N GLY A 203 -12.35 -4.88 -2.10
CA GLY A 203 -13.19 -5.13 -3.29
C GLY A 203 -12.78 -6.30 -4.17
N GLU A 204 -11.72 -7.02 -3.82
CA GLU A 204 -11.28 -8.26 -4.48
C GLU A 204 -10.78 -9.25 -3.41
N SER A 205 -10.85 -10.56 -3.68
CA SER A 205 -10.22 -11.56 -2.80
C SER A 205 -8.70 -11.35 -2.82
N VAL A 206 -8.15 -10.99 -1.69
CA VAL A 206 -6.73 -10.69 -1.49
C VAL A 206 -6.01 -11.87 -0.86
N GLY A 207 -6.78 -12.85 -0.41
CA GLY A 207 -6.38 -13.86 0.53
C GLY A 207 -5.58 -15.01 -0.05
N GLU A 208 -4.29 -14.83 -0.32
CA GLU A 208 -3.36 -15.97 -0.41
C GLU A 208 -3.12 -16.57 0.98
N ASP A 209 -3.00 -17.90 1.10
CA ASP A 209 -2.70 -18.58 2.36
C ASP A 209 -1.41 -18.05 3.01
N ALA A 210 -0.43 -17.68 2.20
CA ALA A 210 0.82 -17.07 2.68
C ALA A 210 0.58 -15.77 3.47
N LEU A 211 -0.39 -14.95 3.05
CA LEU A 211 -0.76 -13.72 3.77
C LEU A 211 -1.47 -14.05 5.09
N PHE A 212 -2.37 -15.05 5.08
CA PHE A 212 -3.04 -15.51 6.31
C PHE A 212 -2.03 -16.01 7.35
N LEU A 213 -1.03 -16.79 6.95
CA LEU A 213 0.04 -17.24 7.85
C LEU A 213 0.89 -16.09 8.39
N GLN A 214 1.20 -15.09 7.56
CA GLN A 214 1.91 -13.88 7.99
C GLN A 214 1.08 -13.09 9.01
N HIS A 215 -0.21 -12.94 8.79
CA HIS A 215 -1.14 -12.29 9.71
C HIS A 215 -1.27 -13.06 11.02
N THR A 216 -1.28 -14.40 10.98
CA THR A 216 -1.24 -15.26 12.18
C THR A 216 0.01 -14.97 13.00
N TYR A 217 1.19 -15.00 12.38
CA TYR A 217 2.44 -14.68 13.05
C TYR A 217 2.44 -13.29 13.69
N LEU A 218 2.04 -12.28 12.93
CA LEU A 218 1.97 -10.91 13.40
C LEU A 218 1.02 -10.76 14.61
N THR A 219 -0.16 -11.37 14.53
CA THR A 219 -1.16 -11.30 15.60
C THR A 219 -0.66 -11.96 16.89
N ILE A 220 0.04 -13.09 16.80
CA ILE A 220 0.66 -13.73 17.96
C ILE A 220 1.66 -12.78 18.65
N ILE A 221 2.54 -12.12 17.89
CA ILE A 221 3.50 -11.15 18.44
C ILE A 221 2.77 -10.00 19.12
N VAL A 222 1.77 -9.43 18.46
CA VAL A 222 1.03 -8.26 18.96
C VAL A 222 0.30 -8.59 20.26
N LYS A 223 -0.32 -9.77 20.35
CA LYS A 223 -0.97 -10.26 21.59
C LYS A 223 0.06 -10.50 22.71
N ALA A 224 1.23 -11.05 22.38
CA ALA A 224 2.32 -11.20 23.35
C ALA A 224 2.86 -9.84 23.82
N ILE A 225 2.97 -8.85 22.95
CA ILE A 225 3.33 -7.46 23.30
C ILE A 225 2.30 -6.87 24.27
N ALA A 226 1.00 -7.06 24.01
CA ALA A 226 -0.06 -6.61 24.91
C ALA A 226 0.09 -7.21 26.31
N ALA A 227 0.32 -8.52 26.42
CA ALA A 227 0.54 -9.20 27.70
C ALA A 227 1.77 -8.63 28.42
N ARG A 228 2.87 -8.40 27.70
CA ARG A 228 4.09 -7.86 28.29
C ARG A 228 3.94 -6.42 28.79
N VAL A 229 3.18 -5.58 28.10
CA VAL A 229 2.86 -4.20 28.53
C VAL A 229 2.10 -4.19 29.85
N LEU A 230 1.25 -5.19 30.04
CA LEU A 230 0.36 -5.34 31.19
C LEU A 230 0.94 -6.23 32.30
N ASP A 231 2.17 -6.74 32.13
CA ASP A 231 2.83 -7.72 33.02
C ASP A 231 1.99 -8.99 33.28
N LEU A 232 1.24 -9.43 32.24
CA LEU A 232 0.46 -10.66 32.32
C LEU A 232 1.34 -11.89 32.07
N PRO A 233 1.12 -13.00 32.82
CA PRO A 233 1.86 -14.23 32.59
C PRO A 233 1.46 -14.87 31.25
N VAL A 234 2.45 -15.32 30.47
CA VAL A 234 2.27 -15.92 29.13
C VAL A 234 2.41 -17.45 29.20
N SER A 235 2.15 -18.05 30.37
CA SER A 235 2.28 -19.50 30.58
C SER A 235 1.23 -20.34 29.83
N ASP A 236 0.04 -19.79 29.62
CA ASP A 236 -1.08 -20.41 28.90
C ASP A 236 -1.30 -19.73 27.52
N PRO A 237 -0.83 -20.34 26.41
CA PRO A 237 -1.03 -19.80 25.07
C PRO A 237 -2.51 -19.63 24.68
N ALA A 238 -3.38 -20.51 25.15
CA ALA A 238 -4.81 -20.43 24.85
C ALA A 238 -5.47 -19.24 25.57
N ALA A 239 -5.14 -18.99 26.81
CA ALA A 239 -5.61 -17.82 27.55
C ALA A 239 -5.08 -16.52 26.96
N LEU A 240 -3.83 -16.53 26.45
CA LEU A 240 -3.25 -15.38 25.76
C LEU A 240 -3.99 -15.07 24.45
N LEU A 241 -4.12 -16.05 23.55
CA LEU A 241 -4.67 -15.79 22.21
C LEU A 241 -6.19 -15.57 22.22
N SER A 242 -6.93 -16.19 23.14
CA SER A 242 -8.37 -15.94 23.30
C SER A 242 -8.70 -14.63 24.02
N GLY A 243 -7.72 -14.00 24.67
CA GLY A 243 -7.94 -12.81 25.48
C GLY A 243 -8.44 -13.10 26.91
N ARG A 244 -8.62 -14.37 27.28
CA ARG A 244 -9.09 -14.76 28.63
C ARG A 244 -8.14 -14.24 29.72
N ALA A 245 -6.84 -14.33 29.56
CA ALA A 245 -5.86 -13.80 30.49
C ALA A 245 -6.02 -12.30 30.74
N PHE A 246 -6.48 -11.54 29.75
CA PHE A 246 -6.75 -10.12 29.89
C PHE A 246 -8.08 -9.86 30.61
N ALA A 247 -9.12 -10.61 30.25
CA ALA A 247 -10.45 -10.44 30.82
C ALA A 247 -10.48 -10.79 32.33
N GLU A 248 -9.72 -11.80 32.75
CA GLU A 248 -9.55 -12.19 34.15
C GLU A 248 -8.90 -11.05 34.97
N GLU A 249 -8.07 -10.23 34.35
CA GLU A 249 -7.46 -9.04 34.97
C GLU A 249 -8.27 -7.75 34.75
N GLY A 250 -9.52 -7.87 34.29
CA GLY A 250 -10.42 -6.74 34.08
C GLY A 250 -10.11 -5.91 32.85
N ILE A 251 -9.28 -6.40 31.90
CA ILE A 251 -8.88 -5.69 30.70
C ILE A 251 -9.68 -6.20 29.50
N LEU A 252 -10.58 -5.37 28.99
CA LEU A 252 -11.51 -5.72 27.91
C LEU A 252 -11.12 -5.05 26.59
N GLY A 253 -11.34 -5.75 25.49
CA GLY A 253 -11.11 -5.23 24.15
C GLY A 253 -9.64 -5.05 23.76
N ALA A 254 -8.69 -5.42 24.62
CA ALA A 254 -7.26 -5.40 24.28
C ALA A 254 -6.90 -6.57 23.36
N VAL A 255 -7.30 -7.75 23.77
CA VAL A 255 -7.16 -9.00 23.03
C VAL A 255 -8.49 -9.73 23.06
N GLU A 256 -8.87 -10.29 21.94
CA GLU A 256 -10.08 -11.10 21.80
C GLU A 256 -9.75 -12.37 21.00
N ALA A 257 -10.57 -13.41 21.13
CA ALA A 257 -10.53 -14.55 20.22
C ALA A 257 -10.83 -14.08 18.80
N ASP A 258 -10.01 -14.48 17.83
CA ASP A 258 -10.10 -14.02 16.45
C ASP A 258 -9.82 -15.15 15.45
N PHE A 259 -9.42 -14.80 14.24
CA PHE A 259 -9.14 -15.75 13.16
C PHE A 259 -7.81 -16.50 13.33
N PHE A 260 -6.94 -16.10 14.28
CA PHE A 260 -5.52 -16.45 14.26
C PHE A 260 -5.07 -17.35 15.42
N ASP A 261 -6.02 -17.92 16.18
CA ASP A 261 -5.77 -18.87 17.27
C ASP A 261 -5.67 -20.34 16.81
N TRP A 262 -5.93 -20.61 15.52
CA TRP A 262 -5.95 -21.95 14.93
C TRP A 262 -4.67 -22.78 15.15
N PRO A 263 -3.44 -22.22 15.32
CA PRO A 263 -2.26 -23.00 15.59
C PRO A 263 -2.34 -23.78 16.90
N LEU A 264 -3.12 -23.32 17.88
CA LEU A 264 -3.30 -23.96 19.19
C LEU A 264 -3.97 -25.34 19.15
N LYS A 265 -4.52 -25.74 18.01
CA LYS A 265 -5.07 -27.10 17.81
C LYS A 265 -3.99 -28.19 17.87
N LEU A 266 -2.69 -27.80 17.80
CA LEU A 266 -1.56 -28.73 17.92
C LEU A 266 -0.50 -28.17 18.88
N THR A 267 0.15 -29.05 19.64
CA THR A 267 1.21 -28.67 20.62
C THR A 267 2.32 -27.85 20.01
N ALA A 268 2.72 -28.12 18.75
CA ALA A 268 3.74 -27.33 18.06
C ALA A 268 3.33 -25.85 17.85
N GLY A 269 2.04 -25.57 17.76
CA GLY A 269 1.52 -24.20 17.72
C GLY A 269 1.56 -23.52 19.08
N GLU A 270 1.26 -24.24 20.16
CA GLU A 270 1.42 -23.71 21.52
C GLU A 270 2.90 -23.37 21.79
N ASP A 271 3.82 -24.26 21.39
CA ASP A 271 5.26 -24.03 21.56
C ASP A 271 5.73 -22.83 20.76
N LEU A 272 5.21 -22.63 19.55
CA LEU A 272 5.47 -21.43 18.77
C LEU A 272 5.04 -20.15 19.50
N VAL A 273 3.83 -20.14 20.08
CA VAL A 273 3.33 -19.00 20.87
C VAL A 273 4.25 -18.72 22.06
N ARG A 274 4.66 -19.76 22.82
CA ARG A 274 5.59 -19.61 23.96
C ARG A 274 6.94 -19.04 23.52
N GLN A 275 7.47 -19.50 22.38
CA GLN A 275 8.75 -19.01 21.83
C GLN A 275 8.67 -17.54 21.44
N ILE A 276 7.61 -17.12 20.74
CA ILE A 276 7.38 -15.72 20.37
C ILE A 276 7.26 -14.86 21.62
N ALA A 277 6.48 -15.29 22.61
CA ALA A 277 6.31 -14.58 23.86
C ALA A 277 7.63 -14.38 24.60
N ALA A 278 8.47 -15.40 24.70
CA ALA A 278 9.80 -15.31 25.30
C ALA A 278 10.71 -14.29 24.58
N GLN A 279 10.58 -14.14 23.26
CA GLN A 279 11.32 -13.09 22.53
C GLN A 279 10.78 -11.68 22.85
N VAL A 280 9.47 -11.55 23.02
CA VAL A 280 8.81 -10.26 23.34
C VAL A 280 9.18 -9.81 24.76
N GLU A 281 9.32 -10.74 25.71
CA GLU A 281 9.71 -10.45 27.11
C GLU A 281 11.05 -9.70 27.22
N ARG A 282 11.89 -9.78 26.21
CA ARG A 282 13.20 -9.10 26.17
C ARG A 282 13.10 -7.57 25.99
N PHE A 283 11.94 -7.04 25.66
CA PHE A 283 11.75 -5.63 25.37
C PHE A 283 11.11 -4.84 26.51
N ARG A 284 11.60 -3.63 26.76
CA ARG A 284 11.01 -2.65 27.67
C ARG A 284 9.90 -1.88 26.99
N LEU A 285 8.77 -2.51 26.74
CA LEU A 285 7.70 -1.98 25.90
C LEU A 285 6.95 -0.78 26.50
N ARG A 286 7.12 -0.46 27.79
CA ARG A 286 6.53 0.73 28.41
C ARG A 286 7.26 2.02 28.02
N ASP A 287 8.51 1.93 27.54
CA ASP A 287 9.33 3.05 27.14
C ASP A 287 9.14 3.43 25.66
N VAL A 288 8.04 3.02 25.04
CA VAL A 288 7.73 3.29 23.63
C VAL A 288 7.36 4.76 23.43
N GLU A 289 8.04 5.44 22.51
CA GLU A 289 7.78 6.84 22.15
C GLU A 289 7.07 7.02 20.81
N THR A 290 7.04 5.98 19.97
CA THR A 290 6.47 5.98 18.62
C THR A 290 5.66 4.72 18.35
N ASP A 291 4.87 4.70 17.27
CA ASP A 291 4.11 3.50 16.84
C ASP A 291 5.06 2.42 16.32
N VAL A 292 5.55 1.56 17.23
CA VAL A 292 6.46 0.44 16.91
C VAL A 292 5.76 -0.70 16.19
N LEU A 293 4.46 -0.87 16.36
CA LEU A 293 3.69 -1.94 15.74
C LEU A 293 3.50 -1.70 14.24
N LYS A 294 3.35 -0.45 13.83
CA LYS A 294 3.41 -0.05 12.43
C LYS A 294 4.70 -0.51 11.76
N ILE A 295 5.84 -0.34 12.46
CA ILE A 295 7.15 -0.74 11.95
C ILE A 295 7.21 -2.24 11.74
N LEU A 296 6.69 -3.01 12.70
CA LEU A 296 6.61 -4.45 12.62
C LEU A 296 5.80 -4.88 11.39
N TYR A 297 4.62 -4.32 11.20
CA TYR A 297 3.78 -4.59 10.03
C TYR A 297 4.50 -4.24 8.71
N GLU A 298 5.09 -3.04 8.63
CA GLU A 298 5.86 -2.60 7.45
C GLU A 298 7.06 -3.49 7.13
N SER A 299 7.66 -4.14 8.13
CA SER A 299 8.78 -5.05 7.96
C SER A 299 8.39 -6.46 7.52
N LEU A 300 7.12 -6.83 7.71
CA LEU A 300 6.58 -8.16 7.39
C LEU A 300 5.87 -8.19 6.04
N VAL A 301 5.00 -7.21 5.76
CA VAL A 301 4.19 -7.20 4.53
C VAL A 301 4.92 -6.52 3.39
N ASP A 302 4.84 -7.11 2.19
CA ASP A 302 5.52 -6.61 0.99
C ASP A 302 5.03 -5.20 0.60
N PRO A 303 5.94 -4.26 0.25
CA PRO A 303 5.55 -2.92 -0.17
C PRO A 303 4.60 -2.90 -1.38
N ASP A 304 4.76 -3.83 -2.33
CA ASP A 304 3.88 -3.91 -3.51
C ASP A 304 2.49 -4.43 -3.12
N GLN A 305 2.42 -5.42 -2.24
CA GLN A 305 1.14 -5.91 -1.70
C GLN A 305 0.40 -4.81 -0.92
N ARG A 306 1.09 -4.05 -0.07
CA ARG A 306 0.49 -2.92 0.66
C ARG A 306 -0.03 -1.83 -0.28
N HIS A 307 0.70 -1.56 -1.37
CA HIS A 307 0.27 -0.61 -2.39
C HIS A 307 -1.00 -1.06 -3.11
N ASP A 308 -1.09 -2.35 -3.44
CA ASP A 308 -2.26 -2.93 -4.11
C ASP A 308 -3.49 -2.93 -3.19
N LEU A 309 -3.28 -3.06 -1.88
CA LEU A 309 -4.31 -2.94 -0.84
C LEU A 309 -4.71 -1.48 -0.54
N GLY A 310 -4.02 -0.49 -1.10
CA GLY A 310 -4.28 0.93 -0.79
C GLY A 310 -3.88 1.34 0.63
N GLU A 311 -3.04 0.56 1.28
CA GLU A 311 -2.58 0.82 2.64
C GLU A 311 -1.42 1.81 2.64
N TYR A 312 -1.72 3.05 2.97
CA TYR A 312 -0.74 4.13 3.10
C TYR A 312 -0.56 4.51 4.56
N TYR A 313 0.52 4.05 5.17
CA TYR A 313 0.81 4.41 6.56
C TYR A 313 1.21 5.88 6.71
N THR A 314 0.59 6.55 7.66
CA THR A 314 0.86 7.94 7.97
C THR A 314 2.20 8.07 8.69
N PRO A 315 3.12 8.97 8.25
CA PRO A 315 4.32 9.28 9.01
C PRO A 315 3.99 9.78 10.41
N ASP A 316 4.78 9.37 11.39
CA ASP A 316 4.56 9.69 12.80
C ASP A 316 4.48 11.19 13.07
N TRP A 317 5.41 11.97 12.51
CA TRP A 317 5.43 13.43 12.60
C TRP A 317 4.14 14.07 12.08
N LEU A 318 3.56 13.49 11.01
CA LEU A 318 2.35 14.03 10.40
C LEU A 318 1.14 13.77 11.28
N ALA A 319 0.99 12.56 11.80
CA ALA A 319 -0.09 12.21 12.72
C ALA A 319 -0.02 13.06 14.00
N ALA A 320 1.15 13.22 14.59
CA ALA A 320 1.37 14.08 15.77
C ALA A 320 0.93 15.53 15.49
N ARG A 321 1.33 16.08 14.32
CA ARG A 321 1.00 17.45 13.93
C ARG A 321 -0.49 17.64 13.65
N VAL A 322 -1.12 16.69 12.95
CA VAL A 322 -2.57 16.72 12.66
C VAL A 322 -3.37 16.65 13.95
N VAL A 323 -3.05 15.72 14.85
CA VAL A 323 -3.69 15.60 16.15
C VAL A 323 -3.58 16.88 16.96
N ARG A 324 -2.39 17.52 16.97
CA ARG A 324 -2.18 18.79 17.65
C ARG A 324 -3.04 19.91 17.06
N ALA A 325 -3.22 19.93 15.75
CA ALA A 325 -3.98 20.98 15.06
C ALA A 325 -5.50 20.75 15.06
N ALA A 326 -5.95 19.50 15.15
CA ALA A 326 -7.36 19.15 15.09
C ALA A 326 -8.06 19.18 16.47
N ILE A 327 -7.35 18.78 17.51
CA ILE A 327 -7.90 18.65 18.88
C ILE A 327 -7.53 19.90 19.67
N ASP A 328 -8.51 20.75 19.98
CA ASP A 328 -8.29 21.99 20.74
C ASP A 328 -8.39 21.77 22.26
N ALA A 329 -9.28 20.88 22.71
CA ALA A 329 -9.52 20.58 24.13
C ALA A 329 -9.42 19.06 24.40
N PRO A 330 -8.20 18.50 24.50
CA PRO A 330 -7.99 17.03 24.59
C PRO A 330 -8.75 16.34 25.71
N LEU A 331 -8.93 17.01 26.85
CA LEU A 331 -9.61 16.46 28.03
C LEU A 331 -11.14 16.40 27.90
N ARG A 332 -11.72 17.08 26.91
CA ARG A 332 -13.18 17.22 26.78
C ARG A 332 -13.72 16.69 25.45
N GLN A 333 -12.92 16.73 24.39
CA GLN A 333 -13.33 16.35 23.05
C GLN A 333 -13.24 14.84 22.86
N ARG A 334 -14.30 14.26 22.33
CA ARG A 334 -14.28 12.88 21.84
C ARG A 334 -13.64 12.84 20.46
N VAL A 335 -12.65 11.99 20.32
CA VAL A 335 -11.86 11.79 19.11
C VAL A 335 -12.16 10.40 18.55
N LEU A 336 -12.40 10.31 17.26
CA LEU A 336 -12.55 9.03 16.57
C LEU A 336 -11.65 9.03 15.33
N ASP A 337 -10.88 7.96 15.18
CA ASP A 337 -10.26 7.59 13.89
C ASP A 337 -11.12 6.48 13.26
N PRO A 338 -11.90 6.78 12.20
CA PRO A 338 -12.80 5.80 11.59
C PRO A 338 -12.14 4.87 10.57
N ALA A 339 -10.81 4.95 10.38
CA ALA A 339 -9.97 4.06 9.60
C ALA A 339 -8.58 4.02 10.21
N CYS A 340 -8.52 3.53 11.47
CA CYS A 340 -7.38 3.78 12.35
C CYS A 340 -6.10 3.01 11.97
N GLY A 341 -6.17 2.02 11.08
CA GLY A 341 -5.02 1.21 10.70
C GLY A 341 -4.33 0.62 11.94
N SER A 342 -3.02 0.79 12.06
CA SER A 342 -2.24 0.38 13.24
C SER A 342 -2.44 1.26 14.48
N GLY A 343 -3.22 2.34 14.39
CA GLY A 343 -3.50 3.22 15.53
C GLY A 343 -2.57 4.42 15.69
N THR A 344 -1.84 4.84 14.66
CA THR A 344 -0.88 5.96 14.77
C THR A 344 -1.53 7.26 15.26
N PHE A 345 -2.70 7.62 14.75
CA PHE A 345 -3.43 8.81 15.24
C PHE A 345 -3.95 8.61 16.67
N LEU A 346 -4.39 7.41 17.02
CA LEU A 346 -4.84 7.08 18.37
C LEU A 346 -3.70 7.22 19.37
N PHE A 347 -2.50 6.74 19.02
CA PHE A 347 -1.30 6.88 19.84
C PHE A 347 -1.05 8.35 20.21
N HIS A 348 -1.02 9.24 19.22
CA HIS A 348 -0.79 10.66 19.45
C HIS A 348 -1.94 11.37 20.16
N ALA A 349 -3.19 10.95 19.91
CA ALA A 349 -4.36 11.50 20.62
C ALA A 349 -4.33 11.14 22.12
N VAL A 350 -4.04 9.87 22.45
CA VAL A 350 -3.86 9.42 23.84
C VAL A 350 -2.71 10.16 24.51
N ARG A 351 -1.53 10.22 23.88
CA ARG A 351 -0.37 10.93 24.44
C ARG A 351 -0.63 12.42 24.66
N ARG A 352 -1.37 13.07 23.76
CA ARG A 352 -1.77 14.46 23.92
C ARG A 352 -2.70 14.67 25.11
N LEU A 353 -3.72 13.78 25.25
CA LEU A 353 -4.64 13.82 26.37
C LEU A 353 -3.90 13.62 27.72
N ILE A 354 -2.98 12.65 27.76
CA ILE A 354 -2.15 12.40 28.96
C ILE A 354 -1.31 13.62 29.32
N ALA A 355 -0.66 14.25 28.34
CA ALA A 355 0.16 15.44 28.56
C ALA A 355 -0.65 16.59 29.14
N GLU A 356 -1.86 16.85 28.59
CA GLU A 356 -2.76 17.89 29.06
C GLU A 356 -3.30 17.58 30.46
N GLY A 357 -3.74 16.31 30.71
CA GLY A 357 -4.24 15.89 32.02
C GLY A 357 -3.18 16.02 33.12
N ARG A 358 -1.92 15.70 32.82
CA ARG A 358 -0.80 15.92 33.73
C ARG A 358 -0.53 17.42 33.99
N ALA A 359 -0.61 18.24 32.93
CA ALA A 359 -0.44 19.70 33.04
C ALA A 359 -1.56 20.33 33.89
N GLU A 360 -2.81 19.83 33.79
CA GLU A 360 -3.96 20.23 34.57
C GLU A 360 -3.98 19.60 36.00
N GLY A 361 -2.99 18.77 36.34
CA GLY A 361 -2.91 18.13 37.67
C GLY A 361 -3.96 17.05 37.94
N TRP A 362 -4.49 16.41 36.89
CA TRP A 362 -5.44 15.30 37.05
C TRP A 362 -4.79 14.06 37.67
N SER A 363 -5.54 13.29 38.45
CA SER A 363 -5.05 11.99 38.93
C SER A 363 -4.84 11.01 37.73
N PRO A 364 -3.92 10.06 37.86
CA PRO A 364 -3.68 9.03 36.83
C PRO A 364 -4.96 8.28 36.44
N GLN A 365 -5.80 7.92 37.41
CA GLN A 365 -7.07 7.23 37.19
C GLN A 365 -8.04 8.07 36.37
N ARG A 366 -8.11 9.38 36.64
CA ARG A 366 -8.98 10.30 35.91
C ARG A 366 -8.50 10.49 34.46
N ILE A 367 -7.19 10.56 34.26
CA ILE A 367 -6.60 10.63 32.91
C ILE A 367 -6.91 9.35 32.13
N LEU A 368 -6.75 8.18 32.76
CA LEU A 368 -7.03 6.89 32.16
C LEU A 368 -8.50 6.78 31.73
N ALA A 369 -9.45 7.12 32.61
CA ALA A 369 -10.87 7.13 32.28
C ALA A 369 -11.20 8.10 31.12
N ALA A 370 -10.52 9.25 31.06
CA ALA A 370 -10.67 10.18 29.95
C ALA A 370 -10.11 9.62 28.63
N CYS A 371 -8.98 8.90 28.65
CA CYS A 371 -8.46 8.21 27.45
C CYS A 371 -9.47 7.17 26.94
N GLU A 372 -10.02 6.34 27.82
CA GLU A 372 -11.00 5.31 27.50
C GLU A 372 -12.28 5.89 26.89
N HIS A 373 -12.75 7.02 27.42
CA HIS A 373 -13.98 7.66 26.96
C HIS A 373 -13.76 8.46 25.66
N ASN A 374 -12.67 9.20 25.56
CA ASN A 374 -12.48 10.23 24.56
C ASN A 374 -11.73 9.78 23.30
N VAL A 375 -10.92 8.70 23.33
CA VAL A 375 -10.09 8.36 22.16
C VAL A 375 -10.47 6.98 21.64
N ARG A 376 -11.19 6.95 20.52
CA ARG A 376 -11.77 5.75 19.93
C ARG A 376 -11.24 5.48 18.54
N GLY A 377 -11.17 4.21 18.16
CA GLY A 377 -10.74 3.76 16.82
C GLY A 377 -11.71 2.76 16.20
N LEU A 378 -11.77 2.77 14.88
CA LEU A 378 -12.54 1.83 14.09
C LEU A 378 -11.74 1.46 12.84
N ASP A 379 -11.69 0.18 12.51
CA ASP A 379 -11.12 -0.29 11.24
C ASP A 379 -11.82 -1.58 10.78
N VAL A 380 -11.85 -1.81 9.47
CA VAL A 380 -12.46 -3.00 8.89
C VAL A 380 -11.48 -4.18 8.83
N HIS A 381 -10.18 -3.89 8.91
CA HIS A 381 -9.13 -4.90 8.80
C HIS A 381 -8.81 -5.51 10.17
N PRO A 382 -9.01 -6.83 10.39
CA PRO A 382 -8.89 -7.43 11.72
C PRO A 382 -7.49 -7.33 12.33
N VAL A 383 -6.44 -7.47 11.51
CA VAL A 383 -5.06 -7.33 11.99
C VAL A 383 -4.75 -5.88 12.37
N ALA A 384 -5.23 -4.93 11.57
CA ALA A 384 -5.06 -3.51 11.88
C ALA A 384 -5.69 -3.14 13.22
N VAL A 385 -6.90 -3.66 13.50
CA VAL A 385 -7.56 -3.47 14.78
C VAL A 385 -6.77 -4.05 15.96
N THR A 386 -6.23 -5.25 15.79
CA THR A 386 -5.38 -5.86 16.84
C THR A 386 -4.12 -5.02 17.08
N LEU A 387 -3.48 -4.52 16.02
CA LEU A 387 -2.37 -3.57 16.13
C LEU A 387 -2.80 -2.28 16.85
N ALA A 388 -3.91 -1.67 16.43
CA ALA A 388 -4.39 -0.41 16.98
C ALA A 388 -4.76 -0.50 18.47
N ARG A 389 -5.33 -1.63 18.90
CA ARG A 389 -5.63 -1.92 20.32
C ARG A 389 -4.36 -1.90 21.17
N VAL A 390 -3.32 -2.58 20.70
CA VAL A 390 -2.06 -2.65 21.44
C VAL A 390 -1.28 -1.34 21.32
N THR A 391 -1.36 -0.64 20.17
CA THR A 391 -0.81 0.72 20.02
C THR A 391 -1.47 1.70 21.01
N TRP A 392 -2.76 1.60 21.22
CA TRP A 392 -3.50 2.39 22.20
C TRP A 392 -3.02 2.09 23.64
N LEU A 393 -2.81 0.80 24.00
CA LEU A 393 -2.23 0.39 25.29
C LEU A 393 -0.81 0.91 25.48
N LEU A 394 0.04 0.78 24.46
CA LEU A 394 1.41 1.31 24.47
C LEU A 394 1.43 2.82 24.69
N ALA A 395 0.45 3.55 24.14
CA ALA A 395 0.32 4.97 24.34
C ALA A 395 0.04 5.38 25.78
N LEU A 396 -0.57 4.53 26.59
CA LEU A 396 -0.80 4.80 28.02
C LEU A 396 0.50 4.83 28.82
N GLY A 397 1.52 4.04 28.44
CA GLY A 397 2.77 3.91 29.20
C GLY A 397 2.50 3.47 30.63
N ASP A 398 3.10 4.15 31.60
CA ASP A 398 2.97 3.82 33.02
C ASP A 398 1.55 3.98 33.58
N LEU A 399 0.67 4.74 32.89
CA LEU A 399 -0.69 4.95 33.39
C LEU A 399 -1.48 3.65 33.49
N VAL A 400 -1.16 2.65 32.71
CA VAL A 400 -1.81 1.33 32.75
C VAL A 400 -1.71 0.66 34.13
N THR A 401 -0.66 0.97 34.90
CA THR A 401 -0.47 0.43 36.28
C THR A 401 -1.39 1.08 37.29
N HIS A 402 -2.02 2.21 36.97
CA HIS A 402 -2.95 2.94 37.83
C HIS A 402 -4.42 2.66 37.50
N ARG A 403 -4.68 1.61 36.68
CA ARG A 403 -6.05 1.20 36.39
C ARG A 403 -6.81 0.82 37.65
N ALA A 404 -8.09 1.11 37.66
CA ALA A 404 -9.02 0.52 38.59
C ALA A 404 -9.31 -0.95 38.21
N ASP A 405 -10.35 -1.54 38.75
CA ASP A 405 -10.70 -2.96 38.50
C ASP A 405 -10.96 -3.29 37.03
N ARG A 406 -11.29 -2.29 36.20
CA ARG A 406 -11.63 -2.48 34.80
C ARG A 406 -10.98 -1.43 33.91
N LEU A 407 -10.49 -1.84 32.70
CA LEU A 407 -10.02 -1.01 31.62
C LEU A 407 -10.59 -1.55 30.31
N THR A 408 -11.21 -0.70 29.49
CA THR A 408 -11.71 -1.07 28.15
C THR A 408 -10.90 -0.36 27.07
N VAL A 409 -10.36 -1.11 26.10
CA VAL A 409 -9.67 -0.54 24.94
C VAL A 409 -10.70 -0.19 23.87
N PRO A 410 -10.95 1.09 23.56
CA PRO A 410 -12.06 1.50 22.70
C PRO A 410 -11.70 1.50 21.21
N VAL A 411 -11.18 0.38 20.73
CA VAL A 411 -10.82 0.18 19.31
C VAL A 411 -11.59 -1.03 18.79
N PHE A 412 -12.36 -0.82 17.74
CA PHE A 412 -13.35 -1.77 17.27
C PHE A 412 -13.08 -2.23 15.83
N LEU A 413 -13.34 -3.51 15.56
CA LEU A 413 -13.41 -4.05 14.21
C LEU A 413 -14.77 -3.69 13.63
N GLY A 414 -14.81 -3.02 12.48
CA GLY A 414 -16.09 -2.71 11.86
C GLY A 414 -15.92 -1.84 10.61
N ASP A 415 -16.91 -1.89 9.73
CA ASP A 415 -16.95 -1.11 8.52
C ASP A 415 -17.50 0.30 8.77
N ALA A 416 -16.62 1.30 8.79
CA ALA A 416 -17.01 2.71 8.92
C ALA A 416 -17.93 3.19 7.79
N MET A 417 -17.86 2.52 6.63
CA MET A 417 -18.74 2.81 5.49
C MET A 417 -20.14 2.22 5.66
N GLN A 418 -20.33 1.28 6.60
CA GLN A 418 -21.59 0.58 6.86
C GLN A 418 -22.20 -0.02 5.57
N TRP A 419 -21.35 -0.71 4.74
CA TRP A 419 -21.84 -1.39 3.54
C TRP A 419 -22.74 -2.60 3.87
N ASN A 420 -22.60 -3.16 5.06
CA ASN A 420 -23.36 -4.29 5.59
C ASN A 420 -24.72 -3.89 6.18
N LEU A 421 -25.01 -2.61 6.31
CA LEU A 421 -26.32 -2.13 6.78
C LEU A 421 -27.34 -2.13 5.65
N ARG A 422 -28.27 -3.09 5.66
CA ARG A 422 -29.34 -3.21 4.67
C ARG A 422 -30.62 -2.57 5.20
N ARG A 423 -31.15 -1.57 4.48
CA ARG A 423 -32.38 -0.88 4.80
C ARG A 423 -33.55 -1.49 4.03
N TYR A 424 -34.69 -1.63 4.70
CA TYR A 424 -35.96 -2.06 4.12
C TYR A 424 -37.13 -1.26 4.71
N VAL A 425 -38.35 -1.51 4.20
CA VAL A 425 -39.56 -0.84 4.72
C VAL A 425 -39.83 -1.38 6.15
N GLY A 426 -39.64 -0.57 7.16
CA GLY A 426 -39.82 -0.95 8.57
C GLY A 426 -38.57 -0.98 9.43
N GLY A 427 -37.39 -0.81 8.83
CA GLY A 427 -36.14 -0.74 9.59
C GLY A 427 -34.88 -0.97 8.77
N ALA A 428 -33.85 -1.39 9.46
CA ALA A 428 -32.61 -1.86 8.85
C ALA A 428 -31.99 -2.95 9.70
N ASP A 429 -31.29 -3.88 9.07
CA ASP A 429 -30.52 -4.92 9.74
C ASP A 429 -29.04 -4.80 9.38
N VAL A 430 -28.18 -5.12 10.33
CA VAL A 430 -26.79 -5.45 10.07
C VAL A 430 -26.77 -6.88 9.56
N VAL A 431 -26.30 -7.08 8.33
CA VAL A 431 -26.28 -8.39 7.66
C VAL A 431 -24.84 -8.91 7.65
N VAL A 432 -24.68 -10.15 8.09
CA VAL A 432 -23.39 -10.85 8.13
C VAL A 432 -23.47 -12.04 7.19
N ASP A 433 -22.71 -12.00 6.11
CA ASP A 433 -22.67 -13.07 5.13
C ASP A 433 -21.96 -14.31 5.71
N VAL A 434 -22.60 -15.49 5.58
CA VAL A 434 -22.05 -16.78 5.99
C VAL A 434 -21.59 -17.53 4.75
N PRO A 435 -20.31 -17.91 4.63
CA PRO A 435 -19.80 -18.62 3.46
C PRO A 435 -20.60 -19.90 3.19
N GLY A 436 -21.21 -19.97 2.00
CA GLY A 436 -21.98 -21.14 1.57
C GLY A 436 -23.33 -21.34 2.27
N ASP A 437 -23.84 -20.34 2.98
CA ASP A 437 -25.08 -20.43 3.74
C ASP A 437 -25.90 -19.11 3.65
N ARG A 438 -27.08 -19.06 4.28
CA ARG A 438 -27.86 -17.83 4.39
C ARG A 438 -27.18 -16.85 5.33
N PRO A 439 -27.32 -15.52 5.11
CA PRO A 439 -26.73 -14.54 5.99
C PRO A 439 -27.40 -14.53 7.36
N LEU A 440 -26.65 -14.11 8.39
CA LEU A 440 -27.14 -13.80 9.73
C LEU A 440 -27.58 -12.34 9.77
N GLN A 441 -28.56 -12.02 10.63
CA GLN A 441 -29.18 -10.70 10.71
C GLN A 441 -29.23 -10.22 12.15
N ILE A 442 -28.84 -8.96 12.36
CA ILE A 442 -28.95 -8.28 13.65
C ILE A 442 -29.81 -7.03 13.44
N PRO A 443 -30.97 -6.94 14.11
CA PRO A 443 -31.84 -5.79 13.97
C PRO A 443 -31.13 -4.49 14.39
N GLN A 444 -31.39 -3.40 13.69
CA GLN A 444 -30.85 -2.08 13.99
C GLN A 444 -31.20 -1.66 15.43
N GLY A 445 -32.41 -1.99 15.92
CA GLY A 445 -32.83 -1.65 17.27
C GLY A 445 -31.92 -2.24 18.36
N PHE A 446 -31.46 -3.51 18.17
CA PHE A 446 -30.43 -4.11 19.04
C PHE A 446 -29.07 -3.47 18.82
N ALA A 447 -28.70 -3.17 17.57
CA ALA A 447 -27.40 -2.62 17.22
C ALA A 447 -27.18 -1.19 17.75
N GLU A 448 -28.24 -0.44 17.98
CA GLU A 448 -28.17 0.95 18.43
C GLU A 448 -28.01 1.11 19.95
N ASP A 449 -28.44 0.14 20.74
CA ASP A 449 -28.29 0.18 22.20
C ASP A 449 -27.28 -0.85 22.68
N GLN A 450 -26.19 -0.37 23.28
CA GLN A 450 -25.10 -1.25 23.72
C GLN A 450 -25.54 -2.23 24.80
N ALA A 451 -26.36 -1.80 25.77
CA ALA A 451 -26.80 -2.67 26.86
C ALA A 451 -27.76 -3.74 26.36
N VAL A 452 -28.71 -3.37 25.50
CA VAL A 452 -29.63 -4.30 24.83
C VAL A 452 -28.85 -5.29 23.98
N PHE A 453 -27.85 -4.80 23.20
CA PHE A 453 -27.05 -5.63 22.32
C PHE A 453 -26.18 -6.64 23.09
N GLU A 454 -25.41 -6.19 24.10
CA GLU A 454 -24.58 -7.12 24.92
C GLU A 454 -25.45 -8.14 25.64
N SER A 455 -26.59 -7.72 26.22
CA SER A 455 -27.52 -8.65 26.85
C SER A 455 -28.08 -9.68 25.85
N GLY A 456 -28.39 -9.25 24.62
CA GLY A 456 -28.82 -10.13 23.56
C GLY A 456 -27.72 -11.12 23.15
N LEU A 457 -26.48 -10.67 22.98
CA LEU A 457 -25.35 -11.54 22.66
C LEU A 457 -25.04 -12.55 23.76
N ASP A 458 -25.09 -12.13 25.03
CA ASP A 458 -24.88 -13.04 26.17
C ASP A 458 -25.95 -14.13 26.20
N MET A 459 -27.21 -13.78 25.92
CA MET A 459 -28.30 -14.77 25.83
C MET A 459 -28.11 -15.72 24.64
N LEU A 460 -27.64 -15.26 23.48
CA LEU A 460 -27.32 -16.12 22.34
C LEU A 460 -26.17 -17.07 22.70
N HIS A 461 -25.12 -16.54 23.31
CA HIS A 461 -23.95 -17.32 23.70
C HIS A 461 -24.28 -18.40 24.72
N GLN A 462 -24.97 -18.03 25.82
CA GLN A 462 -25.41 -18.96 26.83
C GLN A 462 -26.36 -20.01 26.23
N GLY A 463 -27.26 -19.58 25.36
CA GLY A 463 -28.17 -20.52 24.67
C GLY A 463 -27.43 -21.55 23.83
N LEU A 464 -26.33 -21.18 23.16
CA LEU A 464 -25.51 -22.10 22.39
C LEU A 464 -24.75 -23.08 23.29
N GLU A 465 -24.21 -22.62 24.43
CA GLU A 465 -23.54 -23.49 25.42
C GLU A 465 -24.50 -24.50 26.06
N ASP A 466 -25.71 -24.05 26.36
CA ASP A 466 -26.74 -24.88 27.01
C ASP A 466 -27.57 -25.73 26.00
N ASP A 467 -27.26 -25.64 24.69
CA ASP A 467 -28.07 -26.22 23.60
C ASP A 467 -29.58 -25.92 23.74
N ALA A 468 -29.89 -24.67 24.13
CA ALA A 468 -31.25 -24.22 24.41
C ALA A 468 -32.09 -24.15 23.11
N THR A 469 -33.42 -24.35 23.24
CA THR A 469 -34.28 -24.28 22.04
C THR A 469 -34.46 -22.83 21.58
N PRO A 470 -34.62 -22.58 20.25
CA PRO A 470 -34.86 -21.24 19.68
C PRO A 470 -36.03 -20.51 20.34
N GLU A 471 -37.07 -21.24 20.72
CA GLU A 471 -38.24 -20.66 21.41
C GLU A 471 -37.91 -20.21 22.83
N SER A 472 -37.02 -20.91 23.55
CA SER A 472 -36.61 -20.52 24.91
C SER A 472 -35.75 -19.26 24.85
N VAL A 473 -34.80 -19.19 23.93
CA VAL A 473 -33.95 -18.03 23.68
C VAL A 473 -34.79 -16.83 23.20
N GLY A 474 -35.71 -17.05 22.29
CA GLY A 474 -36.61 -15.99 21.79
C GLY A 474 -37.49 -15.39 22.92
N ARG A 475 -37.94 -16.22 23.88
CA ARG A 475 -38.65 -15.72 25.06
C ARG A 475 -37.73 -14.89 25.96
N ALA A 476 -36.50 -15.34 26.17
CA ALA A 476 -35.53 -14.60 26.97
C ALA A 476 -35.17 -13.25 26.31
N LEU A 477 -34.92 -13.22 25.00
CA LEU A 477 -34.65 -11.97 24.27
C LEU A 477 -35.77 -10.92 24.41
N ARG A 478 -37.04 -11.32 24.45
CA ARG A 478 -38.17 -10.41 24.67
C ARG A 478 -38.24 -9.83 26.08
N THR A 479 -37.49 -10.37 27.07
CA THR A 479 -37.40 -9.81 28.42
C THR A 479 -36.36 -8.72 28.59
N ILE A 480 -35.54 -8.48 27.55
CA ILE A 480 -34.52 -7.42 27.60
C ILE A 480 -35.22 -6.08 27.56
N GLU A 481 -35.01 -5.26 28.59
CA GLU A 481 -35.54 -3.90 28.67
C GLU A 481 -35.00 -3.05 27.50
N GLY A 482 -35.90 -2.44 26.72
CA GLY A 482 -35.55 -1.67 25.51
C GLY A 482 -35.59 -2.43 24.19
N ALA A 483 -35.68 -3.79 24.23
CA ALA A 483 -35.80 -4.58 23.01
C ALA A 483 -37.25 -4.58 22.48
N SER A 484 -37.43 -4.39 21.14
CA SER A 484 -38.74 -4.57 20.54
C SER A 484 -39.05 -6.07 20.33
N ALA A 485 -40.34 -6.44 20.39
CA ALA A 485 -40.72 -7.83 20.13
C ALA A 485 -40.36 -8.27 18.70
N ALA A 486 -40.46 -7.38 17.73
CA ALA A 486 -40.10 -7.68 16.33
C ALA A 486 -38.59 -7.91 16.17
N ASP A 487 -37.77 -7.11 16.83
CA ASP A 487 -36.31 -7.27 16.79
C ASP A 487 -35.87 -8.57 17.52
N ALA A 488 -36.53 -8.90 18.65
CA ALA A 488 -36.28 -10.14 19.37
C ALA A 488 -36.63 -11.38 18.49
N ASP A 489 -37.67 -11.31 17.65
CA ASP A 489 -38.03 -12.39 16.72
C ASP A 489 -36.99 -12.56 15.63
N VAL A 490 -36.44 -11.48 15.06
CA VAL A 490 -35.35 -11.56 14.07
C VAL A 490 -34.09 -12.17 14.71
N LEU A 491 -33.76 -11.75 15.93
CA LEU A 491 -32.58 -12.28 16.64
C LEU A 491 -32.78 -13.76 17.06
N ALA A 492 -33.98 -14.18 17.38
CA ALA A 492 -34.32 -15.58 17.63
C ALA A 492 -34.15 -16.44 16.36
N ALA A 493 -34.54 -15.95 15.18
CA ALA A 493 -34.31 -16.63 13.91
C ALA A 493 -32.81 -16.70 13.57
N THR A 494 -32.03 -15.67 13.95
CA THR A 494 -30.57 -15.69 13.85
C THR A 494 -29.95 -16.72 14.78
N TYR A 495 -30.48 -16.84 16.01
CA TYR A 495 -30.05 -17.89 16.94
C TYR A 495 -30.27 -19.30 16.41
N GLU A 496 -31.43 -19.58 15.83
CA GLU A 496 -31.72 -20.88 15.19
C GLU A 496 -30.66 -21.23 14.13
N HIS A 497 -30.26 -20.25 13.34
CA HIS A 497 -29.20 -20.44 12.35
C HIS A 497 -27.83 -20.62 12.98
N LEU A 498 -27.48 -19.83 14.01
CA LEU A 498 -26.24 -19.98 14.76
C LEU A 498 -26.14 -21.36 15.40
N GLN A 499 -27.22 -21.88 15.98
CA GLN A 499 -27.26 -23.22 16.57
C GLN A 499 -27.00 -24.31 15.51
N ALA A 500 -27.53 -24.15 14.31
CA ALA A 500 -27.24 -25.06 13.21
C ALA A 500 -25.75 -25.01 12.79
N LEU A 501 -25.14 -23.81 12.73
CA LEU A 501 -23.72 -23.66 12.48
C LEU A 501 -22.87 -24.26 13.61
N TYR A 502 -23.26 -24.04 14.84
CA TYR A 502 -22.62 -24.61 16.04
C TYR A 502 -22.57 -26.14 15.98
N ARG A 503 -23.72 -26.77 15.74
CA ARG A 503 -23.81 -28.23 15.59
C ARG A 503 -23.04 -28.79 14.40
N ALA A 504 -22.78 -27.96 13.39
CA ALA A 504 -21.95 -28.30 12.24
C ALA A 504 -20.44 -28.06 12.47
N GLY A 505 -20.03 -27.67 13.69
CA GLY A 505 -18.63 -27.32 14.03
C GLY A 505 -18.12 -26.05 13.34
N ARG A 506 -19.03 -25.09 13.04
CA ARG A 506 -18.75 -23.80 12.40
C ARG A 506 -19.11 -22.63 13.32
N ASP A 507 -18.74 -22.72 14.57
CA ASP A 507 -19.32 -21.92 15.66
C ASP A 507 -18.38 -20.85 16.27
N GLY A 508 -17.10 -21.05 16.23
CA GLY A 508 -16.13 -20.38 17.13
C GLY A 508 -15.94 -18.88 16.98
N ILE A 509 -16.60 -18.19 16.03
CA ILE A 509 -16.23 -16.79 15.72
C ILE A 509 -17.42 -15.82 15.59
N TRP A 510 -18.66 -16.31 15.54
CA TRP A 510 -19.83 -15.47 15.21
C TRP A 510 -20.11 -14.37 16.26
N ILE A 511 -19.95 -14.66 17.52
CA ILE A 511 -20.14 -13.69 18.60
C ILE A 511 -19.13 -12.55 18.50
N PHE A 512 -17.86 -12.89 18.17
CA PHE A 512 -16.84 -11.89 17.89
C PHE A 512 -17.21 -11.00 16.69
N ILE A 513 -17.66 -11.61 15.59
CA ILE A 513 -18.08 -10.88 14.40
C ILE A 513 -19.26 -9.96 14.71
N PHE A 514 -20.29 -10.45 15.41
CA PHE A 514 -21.45 -9.65 15.79
C PHE A 514 -21.07 -8.46 16.65
N ARG A 515 -20.30 -8.69 17.71
CA ARG A 515 -19.86 -7.65 18.63
C ARG A 515 -19.14 -6.52 17.90
N ASN A 516 -18.36 -6.85 16.93
CA ASN A 516 -17.54 -5.89 16.20
C ASN A 516 -18.29 -5.19 15.05
N LEU A 517 -18.99 -5.92 14.19
CA LEU A 517 -19.66 -5.35 13.02
C LEU A 517 -20.84 -4.42 13.35
N VAL A 518 -21.39 -4.51 14.55
CA VAL A 518 -22.47 -3.64 15.03
C VAL A 518 -21.95 -2.28 15.54
N ARG A 519 -20.70 -2.21 15.98
CA ARG A 519 -20.12 -0.98 16.56
C ARG A 519 -20.23 0.27 15.70
N PRO A 520 -20.06 0.24 14.36
CA PRO A 520 -20.26 1.42 13.53
C PRO A 520 -21.69 2.02 13.61
N VAL A 521 -22.71 1.18 13.79
CA VAL A 521 -24.10 1.62 13.94
C VAL A 521 -24.26 2.35 15.27
N TRP A 522 -23.76 1.78 16.37
CA TRP A 522 -23.77 2.40 17.69
C TRP A 522 -22.98 3.71 17.72
N LEU A 523 -21.79 3.78 17.12
CA LEU A 523 -20.98 4.99 17.04
C LEU A 523 -21.63 6.11 16.22
N SER A 524 -22.57 5.78 15.33
CA SER A 524 -23.29 6.76 14.51
C SER A 524 -24.44 7.45 15.23
N ARG A 525 -24.82 7.00 16.42
CA ARG A 525 -25.85 7.66 17.24
C ARG A 525 -25.40 9.05 17.69
N THR A 526 -26.34 9.96 17.79
CA THR A 526 -26.08 11.38 18.12
C THR A 526 -25.24 11.52 19.39
N GLU A 527 -25.54 10.72 20.44
CA GLU A 527 -24.88 10.76 21.74
C GLU A 527 -23.45 10.21 21.70
N GLN A 528 -23.14 9.39 20.70
CA GLN A 528 -21.83 8.73 20.57
C GLN A 528 -20.89 9.42 19.57
N ARG A 529 -21.41 10.36 18.79
CA ARG A 529 -20.63 11.07 17.76
C ARG A 529 -19.42 11.77 18.38
N ALA A 530 -18.34 11.77 17.63
CA ALA A 530 -17.10 12.42 18.02
C ALA A 530 -17.12 13.92 17.74
N ASP A 531 -16.45 14.69 18.57
CA ASP A 531 -16.24 16.13 18.37
C ASP A 531 -15.12 16.37 17.34
N VAL A 532 -14.20 15.40 17.22
CA VAL A 532 -13.09 15.46 16.27
C VAL A 532 -12.92 14.10 15.58
N LEU A 533 -12.89 14.13 14.24
CA LEU A 533 -12.45 12.99 13.43
C LEU A 533 -11.03 13.24 12.92
N VAL A 534 -10.14 12.30 13.12
CA VAL A 534 -8.78 12.31 12.58
C VAL A 534 -8.52 11.00 11.85
N GLY A 535 -7.61 10.96 10.90
CA GLY A 535 -7.24 9.70 10.25
C GLY A 535 -6.63 9.86 8.87
N ASN A 536 -6.31 8.73 8.29
CA ASN A 536 -5.88 8.59 6.91
C ASN A 536 -6.79 7.54 6.24
N PRO A 537 -7.96 7.93 5.71
CA PRO A 537 -8.91 7.01 5.10
C PRO A 537 -8.32 6.35 3.85
N PRO A 538 -8.87 5.21 3.37
CA PRO A 538 -8.36 4.51 2.19
C PRO A 538 -8.46 5.37 0.92
N TRP A 539 -7.46 5.25 0.02
CA TRP A 539 -7.39 5.92 -1.27
C TRP A 539 -7.40 4.90 -2.39
N ILE A 540 -8.57 4.58 -2.89
CA ILE A 540 -8.74 3.61 -3.97
C ILE A 540 -9.54 4.27 -5.09
N ALA A 541 -8.87 4.45 -6.24
CA ALA A 541 -9.55 5.04 -7.39
C ALA A 541 -10.58 4.05 -7.98
N TYR A 542 -11.72 4.57 -8.41
CA TYR A 542 -12.84 3.82 -9.01
C TYR A 542 -12.41 2.78 -10.05
N ARG A 543 -11.42 3.09 -10.88
CA ARG A 543 -10.91 2.17 -11.91
C ARG A 543 -10.32 0.87 -11.35
N HIS A 544 -9.84 0.88 -10.10
CA HIS A 544 -9.21 -0.27 -9.45
C HIS A 544 -10.19 -1.12 -8.63
N LEU A 545 -11.42 -0.67 -8.45
CA LEU A 545 -12.45 -1.40 -7.71
C LEU A 545 -13.05 -2.54 -8.53
N SER A 546 -13.57 -3.57 -7.86
CA SER A 546 -14.37 -4.64 -8.47
C SER A 546 -15.67 -4.08 -9.07
N ALA A 547 -16.34 -4.85 -9.94
CA ALA A 547 -17.60 -4.42 -10.56
C ALA A 547 -18.68 -4.14 -9.50
N ALA A 548 -18.82 -5.00 -8.51
CA ALA A 548 -19.80 -4.85 -7.42
C ALA A 548 -19.50 -3.61 -6.57
N MET A 549 -18.23 -3.37 -6.21
CA MET A 549 -17.83 -2.20 -5.45
C MET A 549 -18.00 -0.91 -6.25
N LYS A 550 -17.76 -0.93 -7.56
CA LYS A 550 -18.03 0.22 -8.46
C LYS A 550 -19.48 0.67 -8.42
N ASP A 551 -20.41 -0.28 -8.45
CA ASP A 551 -21.84 0.03 -8.39
C ASP A 551 -22.24 0.56 -7.00
N ARG A 552 -21.77 -0.04 -5.93
CA ARG A 552 -21.96 0.45 -4.55
C ARG A 552 -21.41 1.87 -4.38
N LEU A 553 -20.18 2.11 -4.81
CA LEU A 553 -19.55 3.44 -4.72
C LEU A 553 -20.30 4.48 -5.53
N ARG A 554 -20.74 4.17 -6.75
CA ARG A 554 -21.52 5.08 -7.60
C ARG A 554 -22.84 5.47 -6.94
N GLN A 555 -23.58 4.48 -6.41
CA GLN A 555 -24.85 4.74 -5.70
C GLN A 555 -24.63 5.61 -4.46
N ALA A 556 -23.60 5.27 -3.65
CA ALA A 556 -23.32 5.99 -2.43
C ALA A 556 -22.83 7.43 -2.70
N LEU A 557 -21.93 7.65 -3.67
CA LEU A 557 -21.54 9.00 -4.09
C LEU A 557 -22.71 9.79 -4.66
N GLY A 558 -23.63 9.12 -5.39
CA GLY A 558 -24.87 9.74 -5.89
C GLY A 558 -25.77 10.22 -4.76
N SER A 559 -25.89 9.47 -3.66
CA SER A 559 -26.70 9.87 -2.50
C SER A 559 -26.16 11.11 -1.76
N TYR A 560 -24.87 11.41 -1.92
CA TYR A 560 -24.22 12.61 -1.38
C TYR A 560 -23.97 13.70 -2.42
N ASP A 561 -24.51 13.57 -3.64
CA ASP A 561 -24.27 14.49 -4.77
C ASP A 561 -22.77 14.69 -5.10
N LEU A 562 -21.98 13.65 -4.86
CA LEU A 562 -20.54 13.64 -5.12
C LEU A 562 -20.14 12.88 -6.39
N TRP A 563 -21.11 12.22 -7.04
CA TRP A 563 -20.83 11.47 -8.26
C TRP A 563 -20.63 12.37 -9.46
N VAL A 564 -19.47 12.24 -10.11
CA VAL A 564 -19.16 12.91 -11.37
C VAL A 564 -18.99 11.84 -12.46
N GLY A 565 -19.95 11.79 -13.39
CA GLY A 565 -19.97 10.82 -14.48
C GLY A 565 -19.04 11.14 -15.65
N GLY A 566 -19.24 10.44 -16.77
CA GLY A 566 -18.51 10.66 -18.01
C GLY A 566 -17.02 10.34 -17.90
N ASN A 567 -16.19 11.14 -18.55
CA ASN A 567 -14.73 10.91 -18.62
C ASN A 567 -14.00 11.05 -17.27
N LEU A 568 -14.66 11.62 -16.26
CA LEU A 568 -14.10 11.80 -14.92
C LEU A 568 -14.42 10.64 -13.97
N ALA A 569 -15.35 9.75 -14.33
CA ALA A 569 -15.78 8.64 -13.49
C ALA A 569 -14.60 7.76 -13.02
N THR A 570 -13.63 7.49 -13.89
CA THR A 570 -12.46 6.68 -13.58
C THR A 570 -11.48 7.33 -12.60
N GLN A 571 -11.62 8.64 -12.36
CA GLN A 571 -10.81 9.44 -11.42
C GLN A 571 -11.49 9.61 -10.06
N GLN A 572 -12.71 9.14 -9.89
CA GLN A 572 -13.39 9.08 -8.60
C GLN A 572 -12.55 8.23 -7.64
N ASP A 573 -12.60 8.58 -6.36
CA ASP A 573 -11.86 7.89 -5.31
C ASP A 573 -12.76 7.68 -4.09
N ILE A 574 -12.58 6.57 -3.41
CA ILE A 574 -13.35 6.22 -2.22
C ILE A 574 -13.18 7.24 -1.09
N CYS A 575 -12.06 7.95 -1.05
CA CYS A 575 -11.77 8.93 -0.01
C CYS A 575 -12.79 10.07 0.04
N ALA A 576 -13.40 10.45 -1.10
CA ALA A 576 -14.45 11.45 -1.14
C ALA A 576 -15.74 10.98 -0.45
N LEU A 577 -16.12 9.73 -0.69
CA LEU A 577 -17.25 9.12 0.00
C LEU A 577 -16.97 8.94 1.49
N PHE A 578 -15.75 8.52 1.81
CA PHE A 578 -15.34 8.33 3.21
C PHE A 578 -15.43 9.64 3.99
N TRP A 579 -14.92 10.74 3.43
CA TRP A 579 -15.08 12.08 4.01
C TRP A 579 -16.54 12.40 4.30
N ALA A 580 -17.40 12.29 3.28
CA ALA A 580 -18.82 12.64 3.41
C ALA A 580 -19.54 11.76 4.43
N ARG A 581 -19.29 10.44 4.38
CA ARG A 581 -19.95 9.47 5.26
C ARG A 581 -19.47 9.58 6.71
N ALA A 582 -18.18 9.81 6.92
CA ALA A 582 -17.63 10.05 8.25
C ALA A 582 -18.21 11.33 8.87
N ALA A 583 -18.31 12.42 8.10
CA ALA A 583 -18.94 13.66 8.53
C ALA A 583 -20.43 13.48 8.89
N ASP A 584 -21.16 12.72 8.07
CA ASP A 584 -22.59 12.47 8.26
C ASP A 584 -22.89 11.58 9.47
N ARG A 585 -22.13 10.48 9.61
CA ARG A 585 -22.43 9.41 10.56
C ARG A 585 -21.79 9.62 11.93
N TYR A 586 -20.53 10.05 11.97
CA TYR A 586 -19.73 9.99 13.18
C TYR A 586 -19.37 11.36 13.76
N LEU A 587 -19.56 12.45 13.03
CA LEU A 587 -19.21 13.78 13.50
C LEU A 587 -20.39 14.45 14.23
N ALA A 588 -20.12 14.96 15.41
CA ALA A 588 -21.07 15.77 16.17
C ALA A 588 -21.36 17.11 15.44
N PRO A 589 -22.47 17.80 15.74
CA PRO A 589 -22.68 19.18 15.28
C PRO A 589 -21.49 20.05 15.68
N GLU A 590 -21.06 20.94 14.78
CA GLU A 590 -19.87 21.80 14.93
C GLU A 590 -18.55 21.07 15.13
N GLY A 591 -18.54 19.75 15.02
CA GLY A 591 -17.35 18.92 15.11
C GLY A 591 -16.37 19.16 13.95
N ARG A 592 -15.11 18.79 14.13
CA ARG A 592 -14.02 18.99 13.18
C ARG A 592 -13.54 17.67 12.57
N LEU A 593 -13.24 17.67 11.26
CA LEU A 593 -12.53 16.59 10.58
C LEU A 593 -11.13 17.05 10.20
N ALA A 594 -10.17 16.15 10.30
CA ALA A 594 -8.80 16.37 9.83
C ALA A 594 -8.26 15.06 9.23
N PHE A 595 -8.40 14.91 7.90
CA PHE A 595 -7.99 13.70 7.19
C PHE A 595 -6.81 13.94 6.26
N VAL A 596 -5.93 12.96 6.21
CA VAL A 596 -4.85 12.86 5.22
C VAL A 596 -5.46 12.33 3.92
N LEU A 597 -5.34 13.09 2.84
CA LEU A 597 -6.02 12.82 1.56
C LEU A 597 -5.05 12.99 0.38
N PRO A 598 -5.38 12.44 -0.80
CA PRO A 598 -4.63 12.73 -2.02
C PRO A 598 -4.64 14.23 -2.33
N TYR A 599 -3.51 14.79 -2.74
CA TYR A 599 -3.42 16.22 -3.13
C TYR A 599 -4.48 16.63 -4.17
N ALA A 600 -4.87 15.70 -5.04
CA ALA A 600 -5.90 15.91 -6.05
C ALA A 600 -7.24 16.44 -5.49
N VAL A 601 -7.53 16.18 -4.21
CA VAL A 601 -8.73 16.71 -3.53
C VAL A 601 -8.78 18.23 -3.56
N LEU A 602 -7.62 18.89 -3.55
CA LEU A 602 -7.54 20.35 -3.55
C LEU A 602 -7.90 21.01 -4.89
N ASN A 603 -7.65 20.32 -6.02
CA ASN A 603 -7.76 20.97 -7.33
C ASN A 603 -8.45 20.17 -8.44
N ALA A 604 -8.59 18.83 -8.32
CA ALA A 604 -9.19 18.05 -9.39
C ALA A 604 -10.70 18.26 -9.49
N PRO A 605 -11.27 18.33 -10.71
CA PRO A 605 -12.72 18.56 -10.92
C PRO A 605 -13.60 17.51 -10.26
N VAL A 606 -13.15 16.28 -10.20
CA VAL A 606 -13.86 15.14 -9.61
C VAL A 606 -14.19 15.34 -8.13
N PHE A 607 -13.42 16.17 -7.41
CA PHE A 607 -13.65 16.50 -6.00
C PHE A 607 -14.33 17.85 -5.78
N ALA A 608 -14.94 18.43 -6.82
CA ALA A 608 -15.62 19.73 -6.70
C ALA A 608 -16.77 19.69 -5.67
N GLY A 609 -17.57 18.60 -5.65
CA GLY A 609 -18.63 18.40 -4.66
C GLY A 609 -18.09 18.37 -3.23
N LEU A 610 -17.02 17.63 -2.97
CA LEU A 610 -16.38 17.61 -1.66
C LEU A 610 -15.92 19.00 -1.22
N ARG A 611 -15.28 19.75 -2.11
CA ARG A 611 -14.83 21.12 -1.81
C ARG A 611 -15.98 22.12 -1.61
N SER A 612 -17.10 21.93 -2.28
CA SER A 612 -18.26 22.83 -2.13
C SER A 612 -18.94 22.75 -0.77
N GLY A 613 -18.65 21.69 0.00
CA GLY A 613 -19.25 21.47 1.30
C GLY A 613 -20.75 21.17 1.28
N ARG A 614 -21.34 20.95 0.10
CA ARG A 614 -22.78 20.66 -0.04
C ARG A 614 -23.00 19.17 -0.11
N MET A 615 -23.90 18.67 0.74
CA MET A 615 -24.46 17.33 0.60
C MET A 615 -25.81 17.44 -0.09
N GLY A 616 -25.98 16.81 -1.23
CA GLY A 616 -27.26 16.68 -1.92
C GLY A 616 -28.24 15.88 -1.08
N SER A 617 -29.49 16.31 -1.10
CA SER A 617 -30.59 15.66 -0.41
C SER A 617 -31.13 14.51 -1.24
N VAL A 618 -31.07 13.29 -0.74
CA VAL A 618 -32.05 12.27 -1.10
C VAL A 618 -32.67 11.76 0.20
N THR A 619 -33.85 12.25 0.51
CA THR A 619 -34.87 11.74 1.45
C THR A 619 -34.63 11.87 2.97
N VAL A 620 -33.55 12.45 3.44
CA VAL A 620 -33.45 12.90 4.84
C VAL A 620 -33.03 14.35 4.80
N ALA A 621 -33.64 15.20 5.65
CA ALA A 621 -33.31 16.61 5.73
C ALA A 621 -31.82 16.87 5.65
N PRO A 622 -31.32 17.90 4.97
CA PRO A 622 -29.90 18.14 4.78
C PRO A 622 -29.23 18.19 6.15
N THR A 623 -28.60 17.06 6.49
CA THR A 623 -27.82 16.95 7.71
C THR A 623 -26.48 17.63 7.46
N GLY A 624 -26.47 18.94 7.46
CA GLY A 624 -25.29 19.76 7.57
C GLY A 624 -24.30 19.72 6.42
N ALA A 625 -24.06 20.86 5.82
CA ALA A 625 -22.87 21.14 5.02
C ALA A 625 -21.63 21.11 5.93
N TRP A 626 -20.45 20.85 5.37
CA TRP A 626 -19.18 21.11 6.03
C TRP A 626 -18.51 22.35 5.44
N ALA A 627 -17.80 23.09 6.25
CA ALA A 627 -16.92 24.16 5.82
C ALA A 627 -15.48 23.66 5.81
N LEU A 628 -14.71 23.93 4.77
CA LEU A 628 -13.28 23.69 4.75
C LEU A 628 -12.58 24.83 5.51
N GLU A 629 -11.88 24.50 6.61
CA GLU A 629 -11.21 25.49 7.46
C GLU A 629 -9.75 25.70 7.06
N ARG A 630 -9.06 24.64 6.65
CA ARG A 630 -7.63 24.62 6.44
C ARG A 630 -7.24 23.50 5.49
N ALA A 631 -6.15 23.66 4.78
CA ALA A 631 -5.50 22.56 4.06
C ALA A 631 -3.99 22.69 4.17
N TRP A 632 -3.32 21.54 4.27
CA TRP A 632 -1.87 21.41 4.32
C TRP A 632 -1.37 20.56 3.15
N PRO A 633 -1.06 21.12 1.98
CA PRO A 633 -0.33 20.39 0.95
C PRO A 633 1.10 20.09 1.42
N ILE A 634 1.53 18.85 1.23
CA ILE A 634 2.82 18.32 1.68
C ILE A 634 3.61 17.88 0.46
N PHE A 635 4.80 18.47 0.27
CA PHE A 635 5.66 18.18 -0.87
C PHE A 635 7.06 17.76 -0.43
N GLY A 636 7.56 16.68 -1.03
CA GLY A 636 8.95 16.25 -0.88
C GLY A 636 9.32 15.74 0.51
N ALA A 637 8.38 15.63 1.44
CA ALA A 637 8.63 15.26 2.84
C ALA A 637 9.01 13.79 3.07
N GLN A 638 9.25 13.02 2.01
CA GLN A 638 9.52 11.59 2.14
C GLN A 638 10.95 11.25 1.72
N SER A 639 11.68 10.61 2.62
CA SER A 639 12.90 9.88 2.29
C SER A 639 12.51 8.49 1.78
N GLY A 640 12.67 8.24 0.46
CA GLY A 640 12.52 6.90 -0.15
C GLY A 640 11.12 6.57 -0.68
N SER A 641 11.11 6.00 -1.80
CA SER A 641 10.20 5.24 -2.69
C SER A 641 8.67 5.40 -2.69
N SER A 642 7.99 6.15 -1.84
CA SER A 642 6.54 6.34 -1.95
C SER A 642 6.20 7.83 -1.99
N THR A 643 5.78 8.30 -3.15
CA THR A 643 5.71 9.72 -3.49
C THR A 643 4.35 10.12 -4.03
N THR A 644 3.29 9.68 -3.39
CA THR A 644 1.99 10.27 -3.68
C THR A 644 1.93 11.62 -2.97
N SER A 645 1.74 12.70 -3.72
CA SER A 645 1.53 14.02 -3.12
C SER A 645 0.28 13.99 -2.27
N THR A 646 0.42 14.33 -1.01
CA THR A 646 -0.62 14.29 -0.01
C THR A 646 -1.02 15.67 0.44
N CYS A 647 -2.20 15.79 0.98
CA CYS A 647 -2.61 16.96 1.76
C CYS A 647 -3.34 16.51 3.03
N VAL A 648 -3.32 17.35 4.05
CA VAL A 648 -4.27 17.23 5.15
C VAL A 648 -5.37 18.25 4.90
N LEU A 649 -6.61 17.80 4.92
CA LEU A 649 -7.78 18.65 4.76
C LEU A 649 -8.51 18.74 6.09
N PHE A 650 -8.78 19.97 6.53
CA PHE A 650 -9.54 20.24 7.73
C PHE A 650 -10.92 20.79 7.34
N GLY A 651 -11.94 20.24 7.95
CA GLY A 651 -13.32 20.69 7.78
C GLY A 651 -14.05 20.74 9.10
N ARG A 652 -15.05 21.60 9.16
CA ARG A 652 -15.96 21.71 10.30
C ARG A 652 -17.38 21.46 9.79
N ARG A 653 -18.18 20.80 10.58
CA ARG A 653 -19.60 20.65 10.31
C ARG A 653 -20.30 21.97 10.58
N ASP A 654 -20.48 22.76 9.51
CA ASP A 654 -21.11 24.08 9.54
C ASP A 654 -21.93 24.30 8.27
N SER A 655 -23.00 25.08 8.35
CA SER A 655 -23.84 25.44 7.24
C SER A 655 -23.31 26.63 6.41
N THR A 656 -22.32 27.37 6.91
CA THR A 656 -21.77 28.58 6.28
C THR A 656 -20.35 28.36 5.76
N ALA A 657 -20.23 27.64 4.66
CA ALA A 657 -18.93 27.33 4.08
C ALA A 657 -18.31 28.54 3.37
N VAL A 658 -17.25 29.10 3.92
CA VAL A 658 -16.35 30.03 3.23
C VAL A 658 -15.04 29.31 2.97
N HIS A 659 -14.69 29.12 1.71
CA HIS A 659 -13.43 28.52 1.32
C HIS A 659 -12.26 29.41 1.75
N PRO A 660 -11.24 28.88 2.43
CA PRO A 660 -10.04 29.67 2.76
C PRO A 660 -9.34 30.11 1.48
N ALA A 661 -8.98 31.41 1.41
CA ALA A 661 -8.26 31.96 0.25
C ALA A 661 -6.81 31.46 0.19
N GLU A 662 -6.22 31.17 1.34
CA GLU A 662 -4.84 30.71 1.50
C GLU A 662 -4.79 29.41 2.31
N ILE A 663 -3.75 28.61 2.06
CA ILE A 663 -3.47 27.35 2.72
C ILE A 663 -2.01 27.25 3.12
N ASP A 664 -1.72 26.43 4.13
CA ASP A 664 -0.39 26.25 4.70
C ASP A 664 0.35 25.12 3.96
N ARG A 665 1.39 25.47 3.22
CA ARG A 665 2.23 24.52 2.48
C ARG A 665 3.43 24.12 3.31
N TRP A 666 3.68 22.81 3.39
CA TRP A 666 4.86 22.22 3.99
C TRP A 666 5.74 21.62 2.91
N GLN A 667 7.00 22.01 2.84
CA GLN A 667 7.93 21.55 1.82
C GLN A 667 9.32 21.32 2.41
N GLY A 668 9.95 20.20 2.06
CA GLY A 668 11.30 19.86 2.49
C GLY A 668 11.61 18.38 2.26
N GLN A 669 12.79 17.96 2.70
CA GLN A 669 13.22 16.59 2.63
C GLN A 669 13.61 16.12 4.03
N LEU A 670 13.00 15.05 4.48
CA LEU A 670 13.32 14.41 5.75
C LEU A 670 14.51 13.48 5.57
N SER A 671 15.38 13.42 6.56
CA SER A 671 16.56 12.55 6.58
C SER A 671 16.17 11.06 6.66
N ARG A 672 15.06 10.77 7.33
CA ARG A 672 14.49 9.44 7.48
C ARG A 672 12.97 9.48 7.40
N ARG A 673 12.36 8.36 6.98
CA ARG A 673 10.91 8.24 6.80
C ARG A 673 10.13 8.35 8.12
N ASP A 674 10.72 7.91 9.20
CA ASP A 674 10.18 7.86 10.56
C ASP A 674 10.67 9.00 11.45
N ALA A 675 10.99 10.15 10.85
CA ALA A 675 11.30 11.35 11.58
C ALA A 675 10.18 11.69 12.57
N ASN A 676 10.54 12.14 13.75
CA ASN A 676 9.58 12.66 14.73
C ASN A 676 9.17 14.09 14.37
N ASP A 677 8.18 14.65 15.10
CA ASP A 677 7.69 16.01 14.81
C ASP A 677 8.75 17.09 15.00
N GLY A 678 9.68 16.93 15.96
CA GLY A 678 10.80 17.84 16.17
C GLY A 678 11.76 17.86 14.98
N GLU A 679 12.18 16.71 14.48
CA GLU A 679 13.01 16.57 13.28
C GLU A 679 12.29 17.13 12.04
N ALA A 680 11.00 16.86 11.90
CA ALA A 680 10.20 17.40 10.81
C ALA A 680 10.05 18.92 10.89
N ALA A 681 9.97 19.51 12.08
CA ALA A 681 9.92 20.95 12.27
C ALA A 681 11.18 21.65 11.79
N HIS A 682 12.34 21.01 11.94
CA HIS A 682 13.63 21.57 11.47
C HIS A 682 13.81 21.37 9.96
N ALA A 683 13.34 20.25 9.39
CA ALA A 683 13.58 19.89 8.00
C ALA A 683 12.54 20.47 7.02
N LEU A 684 11.32 20.73 7.49
CA LEU A 684 10.21 21.20 6.64
C LEU A 684 10.04 22.72 6.77
N ARG A 685 10.00 23.40 5.62
CA ARG A 685 9.68 24.84 5.54
C ARG A 685 8.16 25.00 5.40
N HIS A 686 7.62 25.87 6.24
CA HIS A 686 6.24 26.32 6.17
C HIS A 686 6.13 27.59 5.29
N SER A 687 5.11 27.66 4.44
CA SER A 687 4.78 28.86 3.66
C SER A 687 3.27 28.91 3.41
N ARG A 688 2.70 30.11 3.34
CA ARG A 688 1.32 30.29 2.88
C ARG A 688 1.28 30.43 1.37
N ILE A 689 0.32 29.76 0.76
CA ILE A 689 0.08 29.82 -0.67
C ILE A 689 -1.43 30.03 -0.91
N ALA A 690 -1.79 30.64 -2.02
CA ALA A 690 -3.18 30.72 -2.44
C ALA A 690 -3.75 29.30 -2.62
N TRP A 691 -5.05 29.13 -2.35
CA TRP A 691 -5.74 27.87 -2.64
C TRP A 691 -5.51 27.49 -4.10
N PRO A 692 -5.12 26.24 -4.43
CA PRO A 692 -4.88 25.83 -5.80
C PRO A 692 -6.10 26.09 -6.69
N ARG A 693 -5.90 26.77 -7.81
CA ARG A 693 -7.00 27.06 -8.73
C ARG A 693 -7.68 25.77 -9.15
N VAL A 694 -8.98 25.71 -8.97
CA VAL A 694 -9.80 24.59 -9.44
C VAL A 694 -9.75 24.58 -10.96
N ARG A 695 -9.59 23.44 -11.56
CA ARG A 695 -9.67 23.26 -13.01
C ARG A 695 -11.07 23.60 -13.49
N THR A 696 -11.35 24.85 -13.78
CA THR A 696 -12.57 25.23 -14.50
C THR A 696 -12.37 24.86 -15.96
N LEU A 697 -13.32 24.13 -16.54
CA LEU A 697 -13.31 23.79 -17.96
C LEU A 697 -13.80 24.98 -18.84
N VAL A 698 -13.67 26.20 -18.36
CA VAL A 698 -14.08 27.41 -19.07
C VAL A 698 -12.91 27.89 -19.92
N GLY A 699 -13.13 28.06 -21.25
CA GLY A 699 -12.11 28.52 -22.18
C GLY A 699 -11.29 27.43 -22.85
N LEU A 700 -11.90 26.28 -23.11
CA LEU A 700 -11.20 25.18 -23.81
C LEU A 700 -10.77 25.57 -25.22
N SER A 701 -9.51 25.26 -25.56
CA SER A 701 -9.03 25.40 -26.93
C SER A 701 -9.82 24.56 -27.93
N PRO A 702 -10.15 25.07 -29.12
CA PRO A 702 -10.73 24.27 -30.22
C PRO A 702 -9.88 23.05 -30.60
N TYR A 703 -8.59 23.12 -30.37
CA TYR A 703 -7.66 22.02 -30.66
C TYR A 703 -7.87 20.79 -29.76
N ARG A 704 -8.58 20.90 -28.63
CA ARG A 704 -8.85 19.77 -27.75
C ARG A 704 -9.52 18.59 -28.44
N ALA A 705 -10.44 18.85 -29.35
CA ALA A 705 -11.14 17.80 -30.09
C ALA A 705 -10.27 17.18 -31.20
N ARG A 706 -9.23 17.89 -31.65
CA ARG A 706 -8.34 17.46 -32.75
C ARG A 706 -7.19 16.58 -32.26
N PHE A 707 -6.66 16.84 -31.07
CA PHE A 707 -5.55 16.04 -30.51
C PHE A 707 -6.05 14.73 -29.90
N ARG A 708 -5.47 13.63 -30.36
CA ARG A 708 -5.80 12.27 -29.98
C ARG A 708 -4.57 11.60 -29.36
N GLN A 709 -4.81 10.75 -28.37
CA GLN A 709 -3.77 9.89 -27.83
C GLN A 709 -3.39 8.81 -28.83
N GLY A 710 -2.12 8.48 -28.93
CA GLY A 710 -1.63 7.39 -29.78
C GLY A 710 -2.07 6.01 -29.32
N ALA A 711 -1.73 4.98 -30.09
CA ALA A 711 -2.16 3.61 -29.91
C ALA A 711 -1.41 2.89 -28.77
N ALA A 712 -2.10 2.01 -28.05
CA ALA A 712 -1.53 1.21 -26.98
C ALA A 712 -0.88 -0.07 -27.54
N ILE A 713 0.31 0.05 -28.11
CA ILE A 713 1.06 -1.09 -28.65
C ILE A 713 1.73 -1.86 -27.50
N VAL A 714 0.91 -2.66 -26.80
CA VAL A 714 1.33 -3.46 -25.65
C VAL A 714 0.72 -4.87 -25.70
N PRO A 715 1.47 -5.89 -25.30
CA PRO A 715 2.83 -5.91 -24.75
C PRO A 715 3.88 -5.50 -25.79
N ARG A 716 4.78 -4.58 -25.43
CA ARG A 716 5.78 -4.07 -26.39
C ARG A 716 6.66 -5.16 -26.97
N ARG A 717 7.03 -6.18 -26.20
CA ARG A 717 7.86 -7.30 -26.65
C ARG A 717 7.22 -8.14 -27.75
N PHE A 718 5.91 -8.01 -28.02
CA PHE A 718 5.25 -8.70 -29.12
C PHE A 718 5.33 -7.93 -30.44
N PHE A 719 5.47 -6.63 -30.33
CA PHE A 719 5.36 -5.72 -31.48
C PHE A 719 6.63 -4.91 -31.76
N VAL A 720 7.33 -4.43 -30.74
CA VAL A 720 8.60 -3.71 -30.93
C VAL A 720 9.69 -4.72 -31.23
N VAL A 721 10.35 -4.58 -32.36
CA VAL A 721 11.24 -5.61 -32.90
C VAL A 721 12.60 -5.06 -33.28
N GLU A 722 13.58 -5.95 -33.33
CA GLU A 722 14.91 -5.73 -33.82
C GLU A 722 15.30 -6.89 -34.76
N PRO A 723 16.28 -6.69 -35.70
CA PRO A 723 16.77 -7.77 -36.52
C PRO A 723 17.27 -8.97 -35.75
N ASP A 724 16.84 -10.17 -36.12
CA ASP A 724 17.34 -11.42 -35.53
C ASP A 724 18.66 -11.83 -36.20
N THR A 725 19.76 -11.48 -35.54
CA THR A 725 21.14 -11.78 -35.99
C THR A 725 21.61 -13.17 -35.67
N THR A 726 20.83 -13.96 -34.92
CA THR A 726 21.18 -15.32 -34.49
C THR A 726 21.01 -16.38 -35.58
N SER A 727 20.30 -16.07 -36.66
CA SER A 727 20.04 -16.98 -37.78
C SER A 727 21.18 -16.96 -38.80
N ARG A 728 21.66 -18.15 -39.16
CA ARG A 728 22.61 -18.32 -40.26
C ARG A 728 21.99 -18.28 -41.67
N LEU A 729 20.67 -18.26 -41.77
CA LEU A 729 19.94 -18.16 -43.03
C LEU A 729 19.91 -16.70 -43.51
N GLY A 730 20.22 -16.48 -44.77
CA GLY A 730 20.29 -15.16 -45.37
C GLY A 730 19.03 -14.34 -45.16
N ALA A 731 19.21 -13.02 -44.91
CA ALA A 731 18.11 -12.10 -44.75
C ALA A 731 17.37 -11.84 -46.05
N ARG A 732 16.09 -12.10 -46.12
CA ARG A 732 15.21 -11.67 -47.22
C ARG A 732 14.82 -10.21 -47.02
N ARG A 733 14.98 -9.37 -48.04
CA ARG A 733 14.63 -7.95 -47.98
C ARG A 733 13.11 -7.73 -47.89
N ASP A 734 12.32 -8.58 -48.50
CA ASP A 734 10.85 -8.56 -48.53
C ASP A 734 10.22 -9.09 -47.23
N ALA A 735 10.92 -9.96 -46.50
CA ALA A 735 10.48 -10.53 -45.22
C ALA A 735 11.70 -10.78 -44.31
N PRO A 736 12.26 -9.72 -43.70
CA PRO A 736 13.39 -9.84 -42.79
C PRO A 736 13.01 -10.64 -41.53
N ARG A 737 13.98 -11.36 -40.95
CA ARG A 737 13.81 -12.05 -39.69
C ARG A 737 13.93 -11.04 -38.55
N MET A 738 12.93 -11.01 -37.71
CA MET A 738 12.81 -10.12 -36.57
C MET A 738 12.69 -10.91 -35.28
N ARG A 739 13.08 -10.30 -34.18
CA ARG A 739 12.77 -10.78 -32.84
C ARG A 739 12.15 -9.66 -32.00
N GLY A 740 11.27 -10.03 -31.10
CA GLY A 740 10.69 -9.08 -30.15
C GLY A 740 11.76 -8.52 -29.21
N ARG A 741 11.76 -7.21 -29.01
CA ARG A 741 12.69 -6.52 -28.13
C ARG A 741 12.24 -6.64 -26.68
N THR A 742 13.12 -7.08 -25.79
CA THR A 742 12.90 -7.11 -24.34
C THR A 742 13.40 -5.82 -23.70
N GLY A 743 12.75 -5.39 -22.63
CA GLY A 743 13.15 -4.18 -21.92
C GLY A 743 12.86 -4.23 -20.43
N PRO A 744 13.56 -3.43 -19.62
CA PRO A 744 13.38 -3.39 -18.16
C PRO A 744 12.02 -2.85 -17.73
N LEU A 745 11.26 -2.28 -18.65
CA LEU A 745 9.91 -1.73 -18.41
C LEU A 745 8.79 -2.74 -18.71
N ASP A 746 9.12 -3.95 -19.15
CA ASP A 746 8.13 -5.01 -19.33
C ASP A 746 7.60 -5.45 -17.97
N LYS A 747 6.30 -5.33 -17.76
CA LYS A 747 5.62 -5.72 -16.51
C LYS A 747 5.23 -7.20 -16.52
N ARG A 748 5.03 -7.78 -15.33
CA ARG A 748 4.40 -9.09 -15.21
C ARG A 748 2.99 -9.09 -15.81
N PRO A 749 2.52 -10.19 -16.41
CA PRO A 749 3.27 -11.44 -16.64
C PRO A 749 4.23 -11.37 -17.83
N TRP A 750 4.16 -10.33 -18.65
CA TRP A 750 4.83 -10.22 -19.96
C TRP A 750 6.35 -10.33 -19.88
N ASN A 751 6.99 -9.85 -18.80
CA ASN A 751 8.44 -9.92 -18.61
C ASN A 751 8.99 -11.36 -18.54
N THR A 752 8.17 -12.36 -18.26
CA THR A 752 8.52 -13.78 -18.21
C THR A 752 8.21 -14.52 -19.51
N VAL A 753 7.37 -13.94 -20.38
CA VAL A 753 6.93 -14.56 -21.64
C VAL A 753 8.04 -14.41 -22.69
N GLU A 754 8.37 -15.49 -23.40
CA GLU A 754 9.39 -15.47 -24.43
C GLU A 754 8.96 -14.55 -25.61
N PRO A 755 9.85 -13.62 -26.07
CA PRO A 755 9.53 -12.75 -27.21
C PRO A 755 9.41 -13.56 -28.50
N PRO A 756 8.49 -13.17 -29.42
CA PRO A 756 8.33 -13.82 -30.72
C PRO A 756 9.58 -13.66 -31.59
N ARG A 757 9.82 -14.64 -32.46
CA ARG A 757 10.94 -14.62 -33.41
C ARG A 757 10.46 -15.19 -34.76
N GLY A 758 10.83 -14.57 -35.86
CA GLY A 758 10.50 -15.09 -37.18
C GLY A 758 10.59 -14.05 -38.29
N PRO A 759 10.36 -14.44 -39.53
CA PRO A 759 10.23 -13.51 -40.64
C PRO A 759 8.92 -12.72 -40.54
N VAL A 760 8.94 -11.45 -40.99
CA VAL A 760 7.76 -10.60 -41.10
C VAL A 760 7.90 -9.81 -42.39
N GLU A 761 6.82 -9.73 -43.19
CA GLU A 761 6.84 -8.96 -44.43
C GLU A 761 7.15 -7.48 -44.15
N ALA A 762 8.07 -6.90 -44.88
CA ALA A 762 8.57 -5.53 -44.70
C ALA A 762 7.45 -4.49 -44.69
N ALA A 763 6.33 -4.76 -45.37
CA ALA A 763 5.16 -3.88 -45.42
C ALA A 763 4.50 -3.66 -44.04
N PHE A 764 4.70 -4.58 -43.10
CA PHE A 764 4.13 -4.50 -41.72
C PHE A 764 5.16 -4.00 -40.69
N LEU A 765 6.39 -3.74 -41.10
CA LEU A 765 7.41 -3.10 -40.28
C LEU A 765 7.26 -1.59 -40.38
N ARG A 766 6.75 -0.96 -39.35
CA ARG A 766 6.49 0.48 -39.28
C ARG A 766 7.37 1.12 -38.22
N GLN A 767 7.65 2.42 -38.41
CA GLN A 767 8.31 3.23 -37.39
C GLN A 767 7.31 3.56 -36.30
N LEU A 768 7.61 3.22 -35.05
CA LEU A 768 6.83 3.57 -33.88
C LEU A 768 7.47 4.75 -33.16
N ILE A 769 6.71 5.83 -33.03
CA ILE A 769 7.12 7.07 -32.37
C ILE A 769 6.72 6.96 -30.90
N LEU A 770 7.70 6.79 -30.04
CA LEU A 770 7.52 6.73 -28.60
C LEU A 770 7.50 8.14 -27.99
N GLY A 771 7.01 8.29 -26.76
CA GLY A 771 7.12 9.55 -26.05
C GLY A 771 8.57 10.05 -25.92
N GLU A 772 9.54 9.13 -25.76
CA GLU A 772 10.98 9.45 -25.72
C GLU A 772 11.57 9.91 -27.06
N SER A 773 10.90 9.56 -28.16
CA SER A 773 11.30 10.01 -29.51
C SER A 773 10.99 11.50 -29.77
N ILE A 774 10.18 12.14 -28.92
CA ILE A 774 9.77 13.53 -29.14
C ILE A 774 10.66 14.46 -28.29
N ALA A 775 11.44 15.28 -28.92
CA ALA A 775 12.18 16.39 -28.31
C ALA A 775 11.59 17.74 -28.75
N PRO A 776 11.91 18.86 -28.07
CA PRO A 776 11.46 20.16 -28.51
C PRO A 776 11.91 20.42 -29.95
N TYR A 777 10.96 20.69 -30.85
CA TYR A 777 11.17 21.01 -32.28
C TYR A 777 11.89 19.92 -33.08
N ARG A 778 12.16 18.73 -32.53
CA ARG A 778 12.91 17.67 -33.22
C ARG A 778 12.37 16.29 -32.89
N LEU A 779 12.22 15.43 -33.91
CA LEU A 779 12.01 14.01 -33.72
C LEU A 779 13.37 13.32 -33.55
N LEU A 780 13.53 12.57 -32.46
CA LEU A 780 14.69 11.70 -32.18
C LEU A 780 14.45 10.30 -32.79
N ASP A 781 15.35 9.37 -32.48
CA ASP A 781 15.29 7.99 -32.94
C ASP A 781 13.93 7.34 -32.61
N THR A 782 13.39 6.63 -33.61
CA THR A 782 12.17 5.83 -33.50
C THR A 782 12.53 4.34 -33.39
N VAL A 783 11.56 3.51 -33.05
CA VAL A 783 11.77 2.05 -33.01
C VAL A 783 10.94 1.37 -34.09
N THR A 784 11.42 0.24 -34.60
CA THR A 784 10.66 -0.56 -35.55
C THR A 784 9.65 -1.43 -34.83
N ALA A 785 8.42 -1.47 -35.33
CA ALA A 785 7.35 -2.31 -34.76
C ALA A 785 6.61 -3.08 -35.86
N VAL A 786 6.15 -4.28 -35.55
CA VAL A 786 5.22 -5.06 -36.34
C VAL A 786 3.83 -4.47 -36.14
N ILE A 787 3.28 -3.84 -37.14
CA ILE A 787 1.93 -3.26 -37.13
C ILE A 787 1.06 -4.03 -38.11
N PRO A 788 0.12 -4.84 -37.65
CA PRO A 788 -0.70 -5.71 -38.50
C PRO A 788 -1.83 -4.92 -39.17
N MET A 789 -1.48 -3.94 -40.00
CA MET A 789 -2.45 -3.03 -40.61
C MET A 789 -2.18 -2.92 -42.13
N ALA A 790 -3.19 -3.31 -42.91
CA ALA A 790 -3.23 -3.15 -44.38
C ALA A 790 -4.24 -2.06 -44.73
N GLY A 791 -3.76 -0.90 -45.18
CA GLY A 791 -4.58 0.30 -45.30
C GLY A 791 -5.14 0.72 -43.95
N SER A 792 -6.45 0.76 -43.76
CA SER A 792 -7.11 1.03 -42.48
C SER A 792 -7.59 -0.23 -41.79
N ALA A 793 -7.46 -1.40 -42.37
CA ALA A 793 -7.89 -2.66 -41.82
C ALA A 793 -6.80 -3.30 -40.96
N LEU A 794 -7.16 -3.71 -39.76
CA LEU A 794 -6.31 -4.50 -38.86
C LEU A 794 -6.49 -5.98 -39.18
N LEU A 795 -5.39 -6.72 -39.16
CA LEU A 795 -5.36 -8.13 -39.46
C LEU A 795 -5.06 -8.94 -38.21
N ASP A 796 -5.88 -9.94 -37.92
CA ASP A 796 -5.52 -11.04 -37.06
C ASP A 796 -4.75 -12.13 -37.82
N SER A 797 -4.34 -13.19 -37.15
CA SER A 797 -3.59 -14.28 -37.79
C SER A 797 -4.35 -14.97 -38.92
N LYS A 798 -5.67 -15.06 -38.83
CA LYS A 798 -6.54 -15.66 -39.82
C LYS A 798 -6.68 -14.76 -41.04
N MET A 799 -7.02 -13.49 -40.83
CA MET A 799 -7.17 -12.49 -41.86
C MET A 799 -5.84 -12.26 -42.62
N ALA A 800 -4.71 -12.24 -41.91
CA ALA A 800 -3.39 -12.15 -42.50
C ALA A 800 -3.09 -13.35 -43.41
N ALA A 801 -3.47 -14.57 -43.00
CA ALA A 801 -3.31 -15.78 -43.83
C ALA A 801 -4.20 -15.76 -45.08
N GLU A 802 -5.46 -15.35 -44.95
CA GLU A 802 -6.40 -15.21 -46.06
C GLU A 802 -5.98 -14.16 -47.09
N ALA A 803 -5.35 -13.07 -46.59
CA ALA A 803 -4.76 -12.03 -47.43
C ALA A 803 -3.40 -12.39 -48.06
N GLY A 804 -2.88 -13.61 -47.78
CA GLY A 804 -1.63 -14.10 -48.34
C GLY A 804 -0.35 -13.68 -47.57
N HIS A 805 -0.46 -12.98 -46.44
CA HIS A 805 0.65 -12.52 -45.62
C HIS A 805 1.10 -13.63 -44.64
N ARG A 806 1.76 -14.64 -45.18
CA ARG A 806 2.08 -15.90 -44.47
C ARG A 806 3.00 -15.68 -43.25
N HIS A 807 3.97 -14.76 -43.39
CA HIS A 807 4.93 -14.51 -42.32
C HIS A 807 4.29 -13.71 -41.16
N LEU A 808 3.50 -12.68 -41.49
CA LEU A 808 2.70 -11.96 -40.52
C LEU A 808 1.70 -12.89 -39.80
N ALA A 809 1.03 -13.73 -40.57
CA ALA A 809 0.09 -14.72 -40.02
C ALA A 809 0.76 -15.65 -39.01
N GLY A 810 1.99 -16.11 -39.29
CA GLY A 810 2.78 -16.93 -38.39
C GLY A 810 3.17 -16.17 -37.10
N TRP A 811 3.60 -14.92 -37.25
CA TRP A 811 3.94 -14.04 -36.13
C TRP A 811 2.72 -13.79 -35.23
N LEU A 812 1.60 -13.41 -35.84
CA LEU A 812 0.37 -13.11 -35.10
C LEU A 812 -0.17 -14.34 -34.36
N ARG A 813 -0.12 -15.51 -34.97
CA ARG A 813 -0.55 -16.76 -34.30
C ARG A 813 0.26 -17.05 -33.03
N ASP A 814 1.56 -16.83 -33.04
CA ASP A 814 2.41 -16.98 -31.85
C ASP A 814 2.05 -15.99 -30.76
N VAL A 815 1.92 -14.70 -31.09
CA VAL A 815 1.63 -13.68 -30.09
C VAL A 815 0.17 -13.71 -29.60
N GLU A 816 -0.80 -14.10 -30.45
CA GLU A 816 -2.19 -14.31 -30.04
C GLU A 816 -2.33 -15.48 -29.07
N ALA A 817 -1.59 -16.57 -29.29
CA ALA A 817 -1.55 -17.70 -28.35
C ALA A 817 -1.01 -17.28 -26.98
N LYS A 818 0.13 -16.58 -26.96
CA LYS A 818 0.73 -16.03 -25.73
C LYS A 818 -0.19 -15.01 -25.03
N TRP A 819 -0.90 -14.20 -25.81
CA TRP A 819 -1.90 -13.30 -25.28
C TRP A 819 -3.07 -14.04 -24.63
N ALA A 820 -3.61 -15.05 -25.26
CA ALA A 820 -4.71 -15.86 -24.74
C ALA A 820 -4.32 -16.59 -23.45
N GLU A 821 -3.07 -17.00 -23.30
CA GLU A 821 -2.56 -17.67 -22.11
C GLU A 821 -2.42 -16.69 -20.91
N HIS A 822 -1.84 -15.52 -21.14
CA HIS A 822 -1.33 -14.64 -20.06
C HIS A 822 -2.16 -13.36 -19.84
N SER A 823 -3.13 -13.04 -20.71
CA SER A 823 -3.98 -11.86 -20.54
C SER A 823 -5.07 -12.06 -19.48
N ASN A 824 -5.63 -10.94 -19.00
CA ASN A 824 -6.76 -10.98 -18.07
C ASN A 824 -7.95 -11.69 -18.70
N LYS A 825 -8.52 -12.66 -17.98
CA LYS A 825 -9.59 -13.52 -18.42
C LYS A 825 -10.95 -13.10 -17.87
N ASP A 826 -12.01 -13.47 -18.57
CA ASP A 826 -13.39 -13.37 -18.09
C ASP A 826 -13.72 -14.59 -17.19
N LEU A 827 -14.94 -14.62 -16.64
CA LEU A 827 -15.43 -15.73 -15.82
C LEU A 827 -15.48 -17.09 -16.56
N ALA A 828 -15.45 -17.07 -17.90
CA ALA A 828 -15.40 -18.26 -18.74
C ALA A 828 -13.98 -18.68 -19.14
N GLY A 829 -12.95 -18.04 -18.56
CA GLY A 829 -11.55 -18.33 -18.83
C GLY A 829 -11.03 -17.79 -20.18
N ARG A 830 -11.77 -16.93 -20.88
CA ARG A 830 -11.38 -16.34 -22.16
C ARG A 830 -10.78 -14.95 -21.95
N PRO A 831 -9.82 -14.52 -22.79
CA PRO A 831 -9.32 -13.15 -22.76
C PRO A 831 -10.48 -12.14 -22.82
N ARG A 832 -10.45 -11.11 -21.97
CA ARG A 832 -11.46 -10.04 -21.98
C ARG A 832 -11.45 -9.23 -23.29
N MET A 833 -10.32 -9.21 -23.98
CA MET A 833 -10.12 -8.57 -25.29
C MET A 833 -9.16 -9.43 -26.12
N THR A 834 -9.38 -9.48 -27.40
CA THR A 834 -8.38 -10.04 -28.33
C THR A 834 -7.14 -9.14 -28.38
N LEU A 835 -6.01 -9.67 -28.83
CA LEU A 835 -4.79 -8.89 -28.99
C LEU A 835 -4.97 -7.70 -29.96
N ILE A 836 -5.74 -7.90 -31.03
CA ILE A 836 -6.02 -6.85 -32.04
C ILE A 836 -6.91 -5.76 -31.45
N GLU A 837 -7.95 -6.12 -30.70
CA GLU A 837 -8.77 -5.14 -29.96
C GLU A 837 -7.94 -4.35 -28.94
N GLN A 838 -6.97 -4.98 -28.28
CA GLN A 838 -6.07 -4.31 -27.34
C GLN A 838 -5.23 -3.24 -28.00
N ILE A 839 -4.60 -3.54 -29.15
CA ILE A 839 -3.72 -2.55 -29.83
C ILE A 839 -4.52 -1.46 -30.56
N ASP A 840 -5.78 -1.75 -30.94
CA ASP A 840 -6.69 -0.75 -31.53
C ASP A 840 -7.77 -0.24 -30.57
N HIS A 841 -7.54 -0.38 -29.27
CA HIS A 841 -8.53 0.06 -28.27
C HIS A 841 -9.00 1.49 -28.55
N MET A 842 -10.31 1.68 -28.67
CA MET A 842 -10.96 2.92 -29.07
C MET A 842 -10.53 3.43 -30.46
N ARG A 843 -10.15 2.54 -31.38
CA ARG A 843 -9.69 2.82 -32.72
C ARG A 843 -8.47 3.74 -32.79
N LYS A 844 -7.61 3.72 -31.75
CA LYS A 844 -6.44 4.61 -31.67
C LYS A 844 -5.31 4.25 -32.63
N LEU A 845 -5.27 3.02 -33.14
CA LEU A 845 -4.33 2.59 -34.16
C LEU A 845 -4.89 2.81 -35.56
N SER A 846 -6.08 2.30 -35.83
CA SER A 846 -6.71 2.37 -37.15
C SER A 846 -6.97 3.82 -37.61
N CYS A 847 -7.28 4.74 -36.69
CA CYS A 847 -7.46 6.15 -37.03
C CYS A 847 -6.16 6.89 -37.45
N GLN A 848 -5.00 6.27 -37.33
CA GLN A 848 -3.73 6.84 -37.77
C GLN A 848 -3.45 6.52 -39.27
N SER A 849 -4.21 5.62 -39.85
CA SER A 849 -4.13 5.29 -41.28
C SER A 849 -4.64 6.45 -42.13
N GLY A 850 -3.95 6.74 -43.22
CA GLY A 850 -4.35 7.82 -44.13
C GLY A 850 -4.21 9.24 -43.57
N SER A 851 -3.45 9.41 -42.48
CA SER A 851 -3.20 10.71 -41.88
C SER A 851 -2.51 11.66 -42.85
N PRO A 852 -2.80 12.99 -42.81
CA PRO A 852 -2.16 13.99 -43.64
C PRO A 852 -0.65 14.00 -43.46
N ALA A 853 0.03 14.59 -44.43
CA ALA A 853 1.49 14.62 -44.52
C ALA A 853 2.18 15.34 -43.35
N VAL A 854 1.46 16.24 -42.65
CA VAL A 854 2.00 16.96 -41.49
C VAL A 854 1.20 16.69 -40.25
N ARG A 855 1.87 16.17 -39.19
CA ARG A 855 1.29 15.93 -37.89
C ARG A 855 2.07 16.65 -36.81
N VAL A 856 1.38 17.17 -35.79
CA VAL A 856 1.97 17.72 -34.58
C VAL A 856 1.86 16.67 -33.49
N LEU A 857 2.96 16.40 -32.78
CA LEU A 857 3.02 15.45 -31.69
C LEU A 857 3.52 16.15 -30.45
N TYR A 858 3.00 15.74 -29.25
CA TYR A 858 3.58 16.13 -27.99
C TYR A 858 3.57 15.00 -26.95
N THR A 859 4.47 15.12 -25.98
CA THR A 859 4.65 14.10 -24.94
C THR A 859 3.49 14.08 -23.97
N LYS A 860 2.95 12.89 -23.69
CA LYS A 860 1.90 12.69 -22.70
C LYS A 860 2.37 12.97 -21.28
N ALA A 861 3.61 12.63 -20.95
CA ALA A 861 4.15 12.67 -19.60
C ALA A 861 5.57 13.25 -19.57
N GLY A 862 5.93 13.83 -18.43
CA GLY A 862 7.25 14.39 -18.16
C GLY A 862 7.20 15.60 -17.25
N THR A 863 8.38 16.14 -16.89
CA THR A 863 8.49 17.38 -16.10
C THR A 863 8.39 18.62 -16.98
N ARG A 864 8.63 18.48 -18.30
CA ARG A 864 8.52 19.54 -19.30
C ARG A 864 7.88 18.99 -20.57
N LEU A 865 6.98 19.74 -21.16
CA LEU A 865 6.43 19.45 -22.48
C LEU A 865 7.52 19.40 -23.54
N SER A 866 7.33 18.55 -24.51
CA SER A 866 8.13 18.52 -25.75
C SER A 866 7.19 18.22 -26.89
N ALA A 867 7.24 19.05 -27.93
CA ALA A 867 6.46 18.91 -29.15
C ALA A 867 7.34 19.01 -30.40
N ALA A 868 6.96 18.25 -31.39
CA ALA A 868 7.62 18.28 -32.71
C ALA A 868 6.59 18.05 -33.80
N ARG A 869 6.85 18.60 -35.00
CA ARG A 869 6.10 18.22 -36.20
C ARG A 869 6.77 17.03 -36.90
N VAL A 870 5.96 16.23 -37.56
CA VAL A 870 6.40 15.07 -38.33
C VAL A 870 5.78 15.16 -39.72
N ALA A 871 6.63 15.14 -40.73
CA ALA A 871 6.23 15.20 -42.14
C ALA A 871 6.03 13.83 -42.80
N SER A 872 6.03 12.74 -42.06
CA SER A 872 5.84 11.38 -42.54
C SER A 872 4.50 10.80 -42.17
N ALA A 873 3.78 10.25 -43.12
CA ALA A 873 2.55 9.49 -42.91
C ALA A 873 2.78 8.10 -42.31
N ASP A 874 4.00 7.56 -42.40
CA ASP A 874 4.31 6.15 -42.15
C ASP A 874 4.58 5.80 -40.68
N GLY A 875 4.75 6.81 -39.79
CA GLY A 875 5.01 6.59 -38.40
C GLY A 875 3.73 6.37 -37.56
N VAL A 876 3.70 5.33 -36.74
CA VAL A 876 2.64 5.08 -35.75
C VAL A 876 2.99 5.77 -34.45
N VAL A 877 2.05 6.49 -33.86
CA VAL A 877 2.22 7.20 -32.57
C VAL A 877 1.80 6.31 -31.41
N ASP A 878 2.68 6.10 -30.45
CA ASP A 878 2.45 5.32 -29.23
C ASP A 878 1.60 6.11 -28.21
N HIS A 879 0.90 5.37 -27.32
CA HIS A 879 0.02 5.94 -26.29
C HIS A 879 0.69 6.91 -25.30
N LYS A 880 2.01 7.01 -25.29
CA LYS A 880 2.77 7.98 -24.49
C LYS A 880 2.94 9.34 -25.18
N ALA A 881 2.27 9.53 -26.30
CA ALA A 881 2.20 10.79 -27.02
C ALA A 881 0.77 11.11 -27.48
N TYR A 882 0.51 12.40 -27.69
CA TYR A 882 -0.68 12.92 -28.36
C TYR A 882 -0.30 13.44 -29.74
N TRP A 883 -1.25 13.38 -30.67
CA TRP A 883 -1.02 13.83 -32.02
C TRP A 883 -2.29 14.45 -32.64
N ALA A 884 -2.07 15.36 -33.56
CA ALA A 884 -3.10 15.92 -34.45
C ALA A 884 -2.57 16.12 -35.84
N ALA A 885 -3.44 16.03 -36.85
CA ALA A 885 -3.16 16.47 -38.21
C ALA A 885 -3.21 18.00 -38.25
N ALA A 886 -2.20 18.63 -38.86
CA ALA A 886 -2.19 20.05 -39.10
C ALA A 886 -2.75 20.35 -40.51
N ARG A 887 -3.44 21.48 -40.65
CA ARG A 887 -3.99 21.95 -41.92
C ARG A 887 -2.92 22.52 -42.84
N SER A 888 -1.85 23.08 -42.25
CA SER A 888 -0.71 23.65 -42.96
C SER A 888 0.59 23.44 -42.15
N SER A 889 1.74 23.69 -42.79
CA SER A 889 3.03 23.72 -42.13
C SER A 889 3.13 24.81 -41.09
N ASP A 890 2.47 25.95 -41.32
CA ASP A 890 2.48 27.10 -40.42
C ASP A 890 1.61 26.88 -39.21
N GLU A 891 0.42 26.24 -39.38
CA GLU A 891 -0.38 25.78 -38.22
C GLU A 891 0.44 24.81 -37.38
N ALA A 892 1.18 23.88 -37.97
CA ALA A 892 2.04 22.98 -37.23
C ALA A 892 3.15 23.73 -36.48
N GLY A 893 3.79 24.72 -37.12
CA GLY A 893 4.78 25.58 -36.49
C GLY A 893 4.22 26.36 -35.30
N TYR A 894 3.08 27.00 -35.49
CA TYR A 894 2.35 27.69 -34.44
C TYR A 894 2.10 26.78 -33.24
N LEU A 895 1.55 25.60 -33.47
CA LEU A 895 1.23 24.64 -32.39
C LEU A 895 2.47 24.16 -31.62
N ILE A 896 3.57 23.84 -32.32
CA ILE A 896 4.79 23.39 -31.65
C ILE A 896 5.48 24.53 -30.89
N ALA A 897 5.38 25.79 -31.36
CA ALA A 897 5.85 26.94 -30.59
C ALA A 897 5.09 27.08 -29.26
N VAL A 898 3.76 27.10 -29.36
CA VAL A 898 2.89 27.23 -28.17
C VAL A 898 3.13 26.08 -27.18
N ILE A 899 3.13 24.83 -27.63
CA ILE A 899 3.27 23.67 -26.73
C ILE A 899 4.65 23.59 -26.05
N ASN A 900 5.74 23.97 -26.76
CA ASN A 900 7.09 23.94 -26.20
C ASN A 900 7.39 25.09 -25.25
N SER A 901 6.55 26.11 -25.19
CA SER A 901 6.73 27.31 -24.37
C SER A 901 6.72 27.01 -22.87
N ALA A 902 7.59 27.65 -22.12
CA ALA A 902 7.61 27.60 -20.66
C ALA A 902 6.39 28.35 -20.07
N ALA A 903 5.86 29.37 -20.76
CA ALA A 903 4.66 30.07 -20.36
C ALA A 903 3.44 29.15 -20.31
N VAL A 904 3.26 28.27 -21.31
CA VAL A 904 2.21 27.22 -21.28
C VAL A 904 2.44 26.26 -20.13
N LEU A 905 3.67 25.79 -19.95
CA LEU A 905 4.01 24.89 -18.86
C LEU A 905 3.71 25.52 -17.49
N ALA A 906 4.06 26.77 -17.27
CA ALA A 906 3.80 27.49 -16.03
C ALA A 906 2.29 27.56 -15.70
N LYS A 907 1.44 27.74 -16.73
CA LYS A 907 -0.02 27.81 -16.59
C LYS A 907 -0.67 26.43 -16.32
N ILE A 908 -0.06 25.31 -16.72
CA ILE A 908 -0.61 23.97 -16.56
C ILE A 908 0.10 23.12 -15.51
N VAL A 909 1.26 23.52 -15.02
CA VAL A 909 2.08 22.70 -14.10
C VAL A 909 1.35 22.35 -12.79
N ASP A 910 0.51 23.25 -12.29
CA ASP A 910 -0.29 23.01 -11.09
C ASP A 910 -1.56 22.18 -11.34
N LEU A 911 -1.88 21.99 -12.61
CA LEU A 911 -2.99 21.14 -13.05
C LEU A 911 -2.53 19.70 -13.32
N GLN A 912 -1.23 19.44 -13.39
CA GLN A 912 -0.74 18.08 -13.60
C GLN A 912 -1.06 17.17 -12.42
N PRO A 913 -1.54 15.93 -12.65
CA PRO A 913 -1.63 14.94 -11.59
C PRO A 913 -0.24 14.62 -11.08
N HIS A 914 -0.09 14.58 -9.77
CA HIS A 914 1.15 14.15 -9.14
C HIS A 914 1.23 12.62 -9.22
N GLY A 915 2.21 12.09 -9.95
CA GLY A 915 2.57 10.67 -9.94
C GLY A 915 3.45 10.32 -8.73
N GLN A 916 3.89 9.06 -8.64
CA GLN A 916 4.67 8.54 -7.49
C GLN A 916 5.98 9.28 -7.19
N ARG A 917 6.55 10.02 -8.13
CA ARG A 917 7.83 10.75 -7.93
C ARG A 917 7.81 12.23 -8.33
N ASP A 918 6.94 12.63 -9.27
CA ASP A 918 6.84 14.02 -9.78
C ASP A 918 5.54 14.25 -10.52
N LYS A 919 5.22 15.52 -10.81
CA LYS A 919 4.19 15.91 -11.78
C LYS A 919 4.52 15.25 -13.11
N ARG A 920 3.64 14.39 -13.66
CA ARG A 920 4.04 13.55 -14.79
C ARG A 920 3.16 13.64 -16.01
N ASP A 921 1.84 13.61 -15.86
CA ASP A 921 0.97 13.51 -17.02
C ASP A 921 0.47 14.90 -17.45
N PHE A 922 0.74 15.25 -18.69
CA PHE A 922 0.18 16.42 -19.32
C PHE A 922 -1.20 16.13 -19.92
N ASP A 923 -1.40 14.91 -20.40
CA ASP A 923 -2.63 14.51 -21.08
C ASP A 923 -3.17 15.64 -22.01
N ASN A 924 -4.42 16.03 -21.84
CA ASN A 924 -5.07 17.13 -22.57
C ASN A 924 -5.00 18.48 -21.82
N LEU A 925 -4.13 18.63 -20.82
CA LEU A 925 -4.05 19.86 -20.02
C LEU A 925 -3.69 21.09 -20.82
N VAL A 926 -2.85 20.96 -21.83
CA VAL A 926 -2.49 22.06 -22.72
C VAL A 926 -3.75 22.70 -23.30
N TRP A 927 -4.75 21.90 -23.63
CA TRP A 927 -5.99 22.32 -24.28
C TRP A 927 -7.06 22.81 -23.31
N THR A 928 -6.75 22.90 -22.03
CA THR A 928 -7.58 23.63 -21.04
C THR A 928 -7.29 25.12 -21.07
N LEU A 929 -6.18 25.52 -21.71
CA LEU A 929 -5.87 26.92 -21.97
C LEU A 929 -6.64 27.40 -23.22
N PRO A 930 -7.03 28.67 -23.29
CA PRO A 930 -7.79 29.22 -24.41
C PRO A 930 -6.87 29.51 -25.62
N ILE A 931 -6.13 28.50 -26.08
CA ILE A 931 -5.26 28.60 -27.25
C ILE A 931 -6.16 28.74 -28.48
N PRO A 932 -6.10 29.88 -29.23
CA PRO A 932 -6.97 30.10 -30.39
C PRO A 932 -6.58 29.20 -31.55
N GLU A 933 -7.51 29.03 -32.50
CA GLU A 933 -7.19 28.42 -33.78
C GLU A 933 -6.22 29.30 -34.58
N TYR A 934 -5.31 28.64 -35.27
CA TYR A 934 -4.36 29.33 -36.17
C TYR A 934 -5.13 30.10 -37.25
N ASP A 935 -4.81 31.37 -37.37
CA ASP A 935 -5.31 32.30 -38.36
C ASP A 935 -4.07 32.86 -39.11
N ASP A 936 -4.03 32.66 -40.40
CA ASP A 936 -2.93 33.11 -41.27
C ASP A 936 -2.98 34.62 -41.52
N THR A 937 -4.07 35.29 -41.15
CA THR A 937 -4.18 36.77 -41.22
C THR A 937 -3.63 37.44 -39.95
N ASP A 938 -3.55 36.70 -38.83
CA ASP A 938 -3.03 37.23 -37.56
C ASP A 938 -1.48 37.28 -37.59
N PRO A 939 -0.87 38.47 -37.44
CA PRO A 939 0.58 38.62 -37.41
C PRO A 939 1.24 37.79 -36.31
N LEU A 940 0.67 37.73 -35.10
CA LEU A 940 1.22 36.99 -33.96
C LEU A 940 1.29 35.48 -34.24
N HIS A 941 0.24 34.96 -34.89
CA HIS A 941 0.22 33.56 -35.27
C HIS A 941 1.28 33.21 -36.32
N ARG A 942 1.49 34.09 -37.31
CA ARG A 942 2.54 33.92 -38.32
C ARG A 942 3.94 34.04 -37.72
N ASP A 943 4.13 34.98 -36.81
CA ASP A 943 5.43 35.20 -36.18
C ASP A 943 5.80 34.01 -35.31
N LEU A 944 4.84 33.42 -34.55
CA LEU A 944 5.02 32.16 -33.82
C LEU A 944 5.41 31.01 -34.76
N ALA A 945 4.75 30.87 -35.92
CA ALA A 945 5.06 29.83 -36.89
C ALA A 945 6.47 30.01 -37.47
N ALA A 946 6.86 31.25 -37.77
CA ALA A 946 8.18 31.61 -38.27
C ALA A 946 9.28 31.36 -37.22
N ALA A 947 9.03 31.71 -35.96
CA ALA A 947 9.95 31.45 -34.85
C ALA A 947 10.12 29.95 -34.60
N ALA A 948 9.04 29.15 -34.72
CA ALA A 948 9.11 27.70 -34.64
C ALA A 948 10.02 27.11 -35.73
N SER A 949 9.94 27.62 -36.97
CA SER A 949 10.79 27.16 -38.08
C SER A 949 12.28 27.44 -37.81
N ARG A 950 12.61 28.59 -37.22
CA ARG A 950 13.98 28.89 -36.75
C ARG A 950 14.41 27.96 -35.61
N ALA A 951 13.50 27.68 -34.67
CA ALA A 951 13.76 26.76 -33.55
C ALA A 951 14.02 25.32 -34.03
N GLU A 952 13.32 24.87 -35.06
CA GLU A 952 13.56 23.55 -35.67
C GLU A 952 14.94 23.49 -36.34
N GLU A 953 15.36 24.55 -37.03
CA GLU A 953 16.69 24.59 -37.66
C GLU A 953 17.79 24.54 -36.58
N ILE A 954 17.66 25.30 -35.50
CA ILE A 954 18.58 25.23 -34.38
C ILE A 954 18.59 23.83 -33.76
N ALA A 955 17.40 23.29 -33.46
CA ALA A 955 17.28 21.97 -32.86
C ALA A 955 17.91 20.87 -33.75
N ARG A 956 17.80 20.98 -35.06
CA ARG A 956 18.39 20.04 -36.03
C ARG A 956 19.91 20.06 -35.97
N LEU A 957 20.54 21.22 -35.79
CA LEU A 957 21.98 21.40 -35.75
C LEU A 957 22.64 21.00 -34.44
N VAL A 958 21.90 20.82 -33.38
CA VAL A 958 22.46 20.40 -32.06
C VAL A 958 23.08 19.00 -32.18
N ASP A 959 24.37 18.90 -31.85
CA ASP A 959 25.04 17.60 -31.72
C ASP A 959 24.56 16.89 -30.44
N LEU A 960 24.02 15.68 -30.61
CA LEU A 960 23.47 14.85 -29.55
C LEU A 960 24.29 13.57 -29.29
N SER A 961 25.48 13.47 -29.88
CA SER A 961 26.34 12.26 -29.83
C SER A 961 26.76 11.87 -28.43
N GLU A 962 27.04 12.84 -27.56
CA GLU A 962 27.42 12.62 -26.16
C GLU A 962 26.22 12.35 -25.24
N ALA A 963 25.03 12.70 -25.65
CA ALA A 963 23.82 12.59 -24.85
C ALA A 963 23.19 11.17 -24.94
N ARG A 964 23.56 10.25 -24.07
CA ARG A 964 23.08 8.85 -24.10
C ARG A 964 21.58 8.69 -23.81
N HIS A 965 20.98 9.59 -23.03
CA HIS A 965 19.59 9.49 -22.60
C HIS A 965 18.72 10.59 -23.20
N PHE A 966 17.46 10.29 -23.55
CA PHE A 966 16.56 11.25 -24.20
C PHE A 966 16.34 12.53 -23.38
N THR A 967 16.41 12.47 -22.04
CA THR A 967 16.31 13.66 -21.18
C THR A 967 17.49 14.59 -21.33
N ALA A 968 18.71 14.06 -21.51
CA ALA A 968 19.90 14.83 -21.80
C ALA A 968 19.82 15.46 -23.21
N LYS A 969 19.34 14.68 -24.21
CA LYS A 969 19.11 15.18 -25.58
C LYS A 969 18.12 16.36 -25.57
N ARG A 970 17.00 16.24 -24.87
CA ARG A 970 16.01 17.32 -24.71
C ARG A 970 16.58 18.55 -24.02
N ARG A 971 17.45 18.37 -23.03
CA ARG A 971 18.10 19.49 -22.33
C ARG A 971 19.05 20.23 -23.27
N ALA A 972 19.92 19.52 -23.98
CA ALA A 972 20.86 20.11 -24.92
C ALA A 972 20.15 20.97 -26.00
N ILE A 973 19.02 20.49 -26.52
CA ILE A 973 18.23 21.26 -27.48
C ILE A 973 17.66 22.52 -26.86
N ARG A 974 17.07 22.45 -25.65
CA ARG A 974 16.54 23.64 -24.94
C ARG A 974 17.62 24.67 -24.65
N ASP A 975 18.78 24.21 -24.20
CA ASP A 975 19.91 25.10 -23.89
C ASP A 975 20.40 25.82 -25.16
N ALA A 976 20.44 25.15 -26.31
CA ALA A 976 20.76 25.75 -27.58
C ALA A 976 19.71 26.79 -28.03
N LEU A 977 18.42 26.52 -27.83
CA LEU A 977 17.35 27.46 -28.16
C LEU A 977 17.39 28.70 -27.28
N VAL A 978 17.72 28.54 -25.98
CA VAL A 978 17.94 29.66 -25.07
C VAL A 978 19.15 30.48 -25.47
N ALA A 979 20.27 29.83 -25.79
CA ALA A 979 21.50 30.51 -26.23
C ALA A 979 21.31 31.30 -27.52
N ALA A 980 20.45 30.83 -28.43
CA ALA A 980 20.11 31.51 -29.66
C ALA A 980 19.06 32.64 -29.51
N GLY A 981 18.48 32.82 -28.32
CA GLY A 981 17.46 33.86 -28.09
C GLY A 981 16.05 33.53 -28.58
N VAL A 982 15.88 32.46 -29.37
CA VAL A 982 14.60 32.07 -29.96
C VAL A 982 13.59 31.60 -28.89
N ALA A 983 14.07 31.00 -27.84
CA ALA A 983 13.20 30.57 -26.75
C ALA A 983 12.50 31.78 -26.09
N GLN A 984 13.23 32.83 -25.76
CA GLN A 984 12.72 34.07 -25.17
C GLN A 984 11.74 34.81 -26.08
N GLU A 985 12.02 34.82 -27.39
CA GLU A 985 11.13 35.39 -28.38
C GLU A 985 9.76 34.67 -28.39
N ILE A 986 9.78 33.33 -28.42
CA ILE A 986 8.57 32.52 -28.41
C ILE A 986 7.82 32.71 -27.10
N GLU A 987 8.51 32.77 -25.93
CA GLU A 987 7.88 33.01 -24.63
C GLU A 987 7.10 34.35 -24.63
N ALA A 988 7.75 35.43 -25.09
CA ALA A 988 7.08 36.73 -25.13
C ALA A 988 5.83 36.76 -26.03
N MET A 989 5.89 36.06 -27.15
CA MET A 989 4.73 35.92 -28.05
C MET A 989 3.63 35.08 -27.45
N VAL A 990 3.96 33.97 -26.73
CA VAL A 990 2.97 33.12 -26.10
C VAL A 990 2.34 33.80 -24.88
N ASP A 991 3.08 34.61 -24.15
CA ASP A 991 2.53 35.44 -23.08
C ASP A 991 1.55 36.48 -23.61
N ALA A 992 1.82 37.07 -24.79
CA ALA A 992 0.87 37.95 -25.46
C ALA A 992 -0.38 37.21 -25.96
N LEU A 993 -0.21 35.96 -26.45
CA LEU A 993 -1.30 35.13 -26.93
C LEU A 993 -2.22 34.65 -25.78
N LEU A 994 -1.65 34.37 -24.63
CA LEU A 994 -2.30 33.80 -23.46
C LEU A 994 -2.07 34.68 -22.22
N PRO A 995 -2.74 35.84 -22.12
CA PRO A 995 -2.57 36.73 -20.98
C PRO A 995 -2.87 36.04 -19.64
N PRO A 996 -2.40 36.60 -18.51
CA PRO A 996 -2.45 35.99 -17.19
C PRO A 996 -3.82 35.52 -16.73
#